data_69c51cf11287629d6c006a4873c9f532
#
_entry.id   69c51cf11287629d6c006a4873c9f532
#
_cell.length_a   1.000
_cell.length_b   1.000
_cell.length_c   1.000
_cell.angle_alpha   90.00
_cell.angle_beta   90.00
_cell.angle_gamma   90.00
#
_symmetry.space_group_name_H-M   'P 1'
#
loop_
_entity.id
_entity.type
_entity.pdbx_description
1 polymer ?
#
loop_
_entity_poly.entity_id
_entity_poly.type
_entity_poly.pdbx_seq_one_letter_code
_entity_poly.pdbx_strand_id
1 'polypeptide(L)'
;MSNETKCPFNHTAGSGTTNKDWWPNQLNLNVLHRHSALSDPMDPDFDYAEAFKKLDLAAVKQDLHALMTTSQDWWPADFGHYGGLFVRMAWRSAGTYRTADGRGGAGGGQQRFAPLNSWPDNVSLDKARRLLWPIKQKYGRNISWADLLILTGNVALESMGFKTFGYAGGRVDTWEPDDVYWGSEKIWLELSGGPNSRYTGKRELESPLAAVQMGLIYANPEGPDGNPDPVAAAHDIRETFARMAMNDEETVALIAGGHTFGKTHGAGPASNVGPEPEAAGLEEQGLGWKSTFGTGKGKDTITSGLEVTWTSTPTKWSNDFFKHLFSYEWELTKSPAGAHQWVAKDADEVIPDAYDASKKHRPTMLTTDLSLRFDPAYEKISRRFYENPAEFADAFARAWFKLTHRDMGPRSRYLGPEVPAEHLLWQDPIPAVDHPLIDDADVAALKAKVLATGLSVSQLVSTAWASAATFRGSDKRGGANGARIRLAPQKDWEVNQPAALAAVLEALEGVQKAFNDAQTGGKKVSLADLIVLAGAAGVEQAAKNAGIAITVPFAPGRMDASQEETDVDAMAVLEPLADGFRNYLKHPYKTPAEALLVDKAQLLTLTAPEMTVLVGGLRVLGANVGDSKHGVFTDRPGTLSNDFFANLLDMRTEWKPVSAANDVFEGRDRATGAVKWTGTRVDLIFGSHSQLRALAEVYGSADAQEKFVRDFVAAWNKVMNLDRFDLA
;
A
#
# COMPACT_ATOMS: atom_id res chain seq x y z
N MET A 1 34.03 -19.19 41.08
CA MET A 1 33.80 -18.83 39.69
C MET A 1 33.48 -17.34 39.65
N SER A 2 34.47 -16.55 39.25
CA SER A 2 34.41 -15.09 39.24
C SER A 2 33.41 -14.64 38.12
N ASN A 3 32.38 -13.94 38.55
CA ASN A 3 31.54 -13.14 37.63
C ASN A 3 32.40 -12.00 37.09
N GLU A 4 33.12 -12.23 36.02
CA GLU A 4 33.69 -11.14 35.23
C GLU A 4 32.53 -10.40 34.55
N THR A 5 32.23 -9.22 35.06
CA THR A 5 31.38 -8.23 34.37
C THR A 5 32.08 -7.89 33.08
N LYS A 6 31.63 -8.47 31.94
CA LYS A 6 32.17 -8.13 30.62
C LYS A 6 31.93 -6.66 30.40
N CYS A 7 33.03 -5.91 30.19
CA CYS A 7 32.96 -4.53 29.79
C CYS A 7 32.07 -4.41 28.52
N PRO A 8 31.02 -3.58 28.50
CA PRO A 8 30.15 -3.44 27.34
C PRO A 8 30.87 -2.92 26.09
N PHE A 9 32.12 -2.48 26.20
CA PHE A 9 32.95 -1.98 25.11
C PHE A 9 34.01 -2.94 24.60
N ASN A 10 33.99 -4.21 25.04
CA ASN A 10 34.99 -5.19 24.61
C ASN A 10 34.57 -5.84 23.29
N HIS A 11 34.68 -5.09 22.21
CA HIS A 11 34.45 -5.56 20.84
C HIS A 11 35.78 -5.92 20.16
N THR A 12 35.78 -6.98 19.37
CA THR A 12 36.93 -7.37 18.56
C THR A 12 37.34 -6.20 17.63
N ALA A 13 38.63 -5.88 17.65
CA ALA A 13 39.15 -4.80 16.79
C ALA A 13 38.75 -5.01 15.33
N GLY A 14 38.01 -4.05 14.77
CA GLY A 14 37.56 -4.05 13.37
C GLY A 14 36.06 -4.14 13.12
N SER A 15 35.22 -4.53 14.11
CA SER A 15 33.76 -4.44 14.01
C SER A 15 33.29 -3.21 14.78
N GLY A 16 32.93 -2.15 14.08
CA GLY A 16 32.25 -1.02 14.70
C GLY A 16 30.92 -1.45 15.32
N THR A 17 30.53 -0.84 16.45
CA THR A 17 29.20 -1.01 17.02
C THR A 17 28.17 -0.29 16.17
N THR A 18 27.02 -0.92 15.94
CA THR A 18 25.86 -0.30 15.28
C THR A 18 24.87 0.17 16.34
N ASN A 19 23.92 1.02 15.93
CA ASN A 19 22.83 1.42 16.83
C ASN A 19 22.05 0.20 17.37
N LYS A 20 21.96 -0.89 16.63
CA LYS A 20 21.34 -2.14 17.09
C LYS A 20 22.06 -2.79 18.27
N ASP A 21 23.37 -2.62 18.35
CA ASP A 21 24.17 -3.17 19.46
C ASP A 21 23.94 -2.38 20.74
N TRP A 22 23.71 -1.07 20.63
CA TRP A 22 23.45 -0.18 21.74
C TRP A 22 21.97 -0.17 22.16
N TRP A 23 21.06 -0.24 21.19
CA TRP A 23 19.63 -0.14 21.40
C TRP A 23 18.87 -0.99 20.38
N PRO A 24 18.73 -2.30 20.62
CA PRO A 24 18.14 -3.23 19.65
C PRO A 24 16.68 -2.92 19.32
N ASN A 25 15.96 -2.23 20.21
CA ASN A 25 14.55 -1.83 20.01
C ASN A 25 14.41 -0.35 19.61
N GLN A 26 15.43 0.22 18.99
CA GLN A 26 15.38 1.60 18.53
C GLN A 26 14.25 1.82 17.52
N LEU A 27 13.48 2.89 17.75
CA LEU A 27 12.43 3.34 16.82
C LEU A 27 13.02 3.67 15.45
N ASN A 28 12.49 3.06 14.39
CA ASN A 28 12.99 3.26 13.02
C ASN A 28 12.41 4.53 12.40
N LEU A 29 13.13 5.64 12.48
CA LEU A 29 12.77 6.91 11.83
C LEU A 29 13.23 7.00 10.36
N ASN A 30 14.04 6.06 9.88
CA ASN A 30 14.55 6.09 8.51
C ASN A 30 13.42 6.01 7.48
N VAL A 31 12.31 5.37 7.82
CA VAL A 31 11.11 5.28 6.97
C VAL A 31 10.53 6.66 6.61
N LEU A 32 10.78 7.68 7.44
CA LEU A 32 10.32 9.06 7.20
C LEU A 32 11.26 9.85 6.27
N HIS A 33 12.41 9.30 5.91
CA HIS A 33 13.38 9.92 5.02
C HIS A 33 13.41 9.28 3.62
N ARG A 34 12.65 8.22 3.42
CA ARG A 34 12.60 7.52 2.14
C ARG A 34 11.93 8.35 1.07
N HIS A 35 12.33 8.09 -0.16
CA HIS A 35 11.84 8.79 -1.35
C HIS A 35 12.03 10.31 -1.23
N SER A 36 13.12 10.71 -0.58
CA SER A 36 13.53 12.11 -0.50
C SER A 36 13.83 12.67 -1.89
N ALA A 37 13.50 13.94 -2.12
CA ALA A 37 13.89 14.63 -3.34
C ALA A 37 15.42 14.68 -3.56
N LEU A 38 16.21 14.47 -2.50
CA LEU A 38 17.68 14.38 -2.61
C LEU A 38 18.17 13.07 -3.25
N SER A 39 17.37 12.01 -3.20
CA SER A 39 17.67 10.71 -3.83
C SER A 39 16.98 10.54 -5.19
N ASP A 40 16.12 11.45 -5.59
CA ASP A 40 15.49 11.46 -6.90
C ASP A 40 16.46 11.97 -7.96
N PRO A 41 16.81 11.16 -8.99
CA PRO A 41 17.74 11.57 -10.06
C PRO A 41 17.08 12.45 -11.13
N MET A 42 15.77 12.67 -11.04
CA MET A 42 15.05 13.52 -12.00
C MET A 42 15.26 15.00 -11.68
N ASP A 43 15.09 15.85 -12.67
CA ASP A 43 15.19 17.29 -12.48
C ASP A 43 14.11 17.76 -11.48
N PRO A 44 14.38 18.77 -10.64
CA PRO A 44 13.43 19.25 -9.63
C PRO A 44 12.08 19.72 -10.18
N ASP A 45 12.04 20.13 -11.44
CA ASP A 45 10.86 20.57 -12.17
C ASP A 45 10.26 19.48 -13.08
N PHE A 46 10.75 18.24 -12.97
CA PHE A 46 10.24 17.12 -13.76
C PHE A 46 8.84 16.75 -13.32
N ASP A 47 7.88 16.86 -14.24
CA ASP A 47 6.51 16.40 -14.08
C ASP A 47 6.27 15.17 -14.97
N TYR A 48 6.08 14.02 -14.32
CA TYR A 48 5.85 12.77 -15.03
C TYR A 48 4.51 12.77 -15.80
N ALA A 49 3.46 13.40 -15.27
CA ALA A 49 2.18 13.48 -15.96
C ALA A 49 2.33 14.24 -17.29
N GLU A 50 3.08 15.34 -17.27
CA GLU A 50 3.36 16.12 -18.49
C GLU A 50 4.31 15.37 -19.45
N ALA A 51 5.22 14.57 -18.94
CA ALA A 51 6.08 13.71 -19.75
C ALA A 51 5.27 12.58 -20.41
N PHE A 52 4.39 11.92 -19.66
CA PHE A 52 3.53 10.85 -20.18
C PHE A 52 2.54 11.34 -21.25
N LYS A 53 2.01 12.56 -21.12
CA LYS A 53 1.13 13.16 -22.14
C LYS A 53 1.81 13.33 -23.52
N LYS A 54 3.14 13.38 -23.56
CA LYS A 54 3.93 13.47 -24.78
C LYS A 54 4.24 12.09 -25.40
N LEU A 55 3.89 11.01 -24.70
CA LEU A 55 4.16 9.65 -25.14
C LEU A 55 3.17 9.25 -26.25
N ASP A 56 3.71 8.70 -27.33
CA ASP A 56 2.90 7.96 -28.31
C ASP A 56 2.66 6.54 -27.76
N LEU A 57 1.57 6.37 -27.03
CA LEU A 57 1.22 5.09 -26.41
C LEU A 57 1.01 3.99 -27.46
N ALA A 58 0.48 4.33 -28.63
CA ALA A 58 0.25 3.36 -29.72
C ALA A 58 1.60 2.83 -30.25
N ALA A 59 2.61 3.69 -30.41
CA ALA A 59 3.95 3.27 -30.80
C ALA A 59 4.61 2.36 -29.75
N VAL A 60 4.46 2.67 -28.46
CA VAL A 60 4.97 1.79 -27.38
C VAL A 60 4.28 0.42 -27.45
N LYS A 61 2.97 0.38 -27.61
CA LYS A 61 2.21 -0.88 -27.74
C LYS A 61 2.65 -1.68 -28.97
N GLN A 62 2.95 -1.01 -30.09
CA GLN A 62 3.44 -1.66 -31.30
C GLN A 62 4.83 -2.31 -31.06
N ASP A 63 5.74 -1.60 -30.39
CA ASP A 63 7.06 -2.18 -30.05
C ASP A 63 6.92 -3.36 -29.07
N LEU A 64 6.02 -3.27 -28.10
CA LEU A 64 5.72 -4.36 -27.20
C LEU A 64 5.11 -5.56 -27.92
N HIS A 65 4.20 -5.35 -28.86
CA HIS A 65 3.64 -6.42 -29.70
C HIS A 65 4.74 -7.13 -30.50
N ALA A 66 5.66 -6.39 -31.10
CA ALA A 66 6.78 -6.97 -31.82
C ALA A 66 7.69 -7.80 -30.89
N LEU A 67 7.93 -7.31 -29.67
CA LEU A 67 8.73 -8.04 -28.67
C LEU A 67 8.09 -9.39 -28.30
N MET A 68 6.76 -9.49 -28.21
CA MET A 68 6.07 -10.71 -27.78
C MET A 68 6.51 -11.95 -28.56
N THR A 69 6.78 -11.82 -29.86
CA THR A 69 7.14 -12.93 -30.76
C THR A 69 8.60 -12.89 -31.23
N THR A 70 9.40 -11.94 -30.74
CA THR A 70 10.83 -11.83 -31.08
C THR A 70 11.66 -12.56 -30.03
N SER A 71 11.63 -13.90 -30.08
CA SER A 71 12.37 -14.75 -29.15
C SER A 71 13.88 -14.52 -29.23
N GLN A 72 14.51 -14.38 -28.06
CA GLN A 72 15.94 -14.12 -27.92
C GLN A 72 16.68 -15.42 -27.57
N ASP A 73 17.81 -15.68 -28.18
CA ASP A 73 18.61 -16.88 -27.92
C ASP A 73 19.13 -16.96 -26.48
N TRP A 74 19.37 -15.79 -25.87
CA TRP A 74 19.84 -15.74 -24.48
C TRP A 74 18.72 -16.07 -23.47
N TRP A 75 17.43 -15.90 -23.83
CA TRP A 75 16.25 -16.26 -23.05
C TRP A 75 15.09 -16.61 -24.01
N PRO A 76 14.99 -17.86 -24.50
CA PRO A 76 13.97 -18.26 -25.48
C PRO A 76 12.56 -18.18 -24.93
N ALA A 77 11.61 -17.77 -25.78
CA ALA A 77 10.19 -17.68 -25.43
C ALA A 77 9.52 -19.05 -25.45
N ASP A 78 8.73 -19.37 -24.43
CA ASP A 78 7.84 -20.54 -24.41
C ASP A 78 6.84 -20.45 -25.55
N PHE A 79 6.64 -21.52 -26.29
CA PHE A 79 5.71 -21.55 -27.44
C PHE A 79 6.00 -20.45 -28.48
N GLY A 80 7.20 -19.88 -28.50
CA GLY A 80 7.58 -18.77 -29.36
C GLY A 80 6.95 -17.42 -29.00
N HIS A 81 6.39 -17.27 -27.78
CA HIS A 81 5.67 -16.08 -27.37
C HIS A 81 5.93 -15.72 -25.89
N TYR A 82 6.40 -14.50 -25.60
CA TYR A 82 6.71 -14.05 -24.24
C TYR A 82 5.47 -13.71 -23.40
N GLY A 83 4.26 -13.79 -23.95
CA GLY A 83 3.05 -13.33 -23.26
C GLY A 83 2.88 -13.90 -21.86
N GLY A 84 3.04 -15.21 -21.67
CA GLY A 84 2.92 -15.85 -20.36
C GLY A 84 3.92 -15.29 -19.34
N LEU A 85 5.18 -15.05 -19.77
CA LEU A 85 6.23 -14.44 -18.93
C LEU A 85 5.86 -13.00 -18.52
N PHE A 86 5.36 -12.20 -19.44
CA PHE A 86 5.00 -10.80 -19.17
C PHE A 86 3.69 -10.65 -18.39
N VAL A 87 2.71 -11.54 -18.57
CA VAL A 87 1.53 -11.59 -17.70
C VAL A 87 1.96 -11.88 -16.25
N ARG A 88 2.84 -12.87 -16.06
CA ARG A 88 3.40 -13.17 -14.74
C ARG A 88 4.18 -11.99 -14.15
N MET A 89 4.97 -11.29 -14.94
CA MET A 89 5.71 -10.10 -14.49
C MET A 89 4.77 -9.00 -13.99
N ALA A 90 3.73 -8.67 -14.73
CA ALA A 90 2.74 -7.66 -14.34
C ALA A 90 1.95 -8.11 -13.10
N TRP A 91 1.54 -9.36 -13.05
CA TRP A 91 0.92 -9.97 -11.87
C TRP A 91 1.80 -9.81 -10.62
N ARG A 92 3.09 -10.13 -10.72
CA ARG A 92 4.05 -10.03 -9.61
C ARG A 92 4.39 -8.58 -9.25
N SER A 93 4.25 -7.64 -10.16
CA SER A 93 4.38 -6.21 -9.86
C SER A 93 3.18 -5.69 -9.06
N ALA A 94 1.97 -6.07 -9.45
CA ALA A 94 0.73 -5.57 -8.85
C ALA A 94 0.29 -6.36 -7.61
N GLY A 95 0.53 -7.68 -7.58
CA GLY A 95 0.08 -8.59 -6.52
C GLY A 95 0.77 -8.40 -5.17
N THR A 96 1.68 -7.44 -5.06
CA THR A 96 2.30 -7.03 -3.80
C THR A 96 1.42 -6.11 -2.97
N TYR A 97 0.31 -5.61 -3.53
CA TYR A 97 -0.62 -4.72 -2.83
C TYR A 97 -1.27 -5.42 -1.65
N ARG A 98 -1.37 -4.70 -0.52
CA ARG A 98 -2.08 -5.16 0.67
C ARG A 98 -3.07 -4.11 1.18
N THR A 99 -4.28 -4.55 1.51
CA THR A 99 -5.38 -3.66 1.93
C THR A 99 -5.13 -2.99 3.28
N ALA A 100 -4.42 -3.68 4.19
CA ALA A 100 -4.26 -3.22 5.58
C ALA A 100 -3.63 -1.83 5.69
N ASP A 101 -2.65 -1.51 4.85
CA ASP A 101 -1.95 -0.22 4.84
C ASP A 101 -1.75 0.36 3.43
N GLY A 102 -2.28 -0.30 2.39
CA GLY A 102 -2.16 0.14 1.01
C GLY A 102 -0.76 0.05 0.40
N ARG A 103 0.21 -0.51 1.13
CA ARG A 103 1.57 -0.67 0.63
C ARG A 103 1.69 -1.82 -0.37
N GLY A 104 2.80 -1.89 -1.05
CA GLY A 104 3.00 -2.77 -2.18
C GLY A 104 2.34 -2.22 -3.44
N GLY A 105 2.07 -3.11 -4.41
CA GLY A 105 1.44 -2.74 -5.67
C GLY A 105 2.42 -2.30 -6.76
N ALA A 106 1.85 -1.85 -7.85
CA ALA A 106 2.59 -1.53 -9.07
C ALA A 106 3.10 -0.06 -9.12
N GLY A 107 2.69 0.77 -8.15
CA GLY A 107 2.75 2.23 -8.24
C GLY A 107 4.15 2.84 -8.34
N GLY A 108 5.21 2.16 -7.87
CA GLY A 108 6.59 2.68 -7.85
C GLY A 108 7.60 1.88 -8.63
N GLY A 109 7.20 0.80 -9.30
CA GLY A 109 8.13 -0.08 -10.02
C GLY A 109 9.06 -0.87 -9.08
N GLN A 110 8.58 -1.23 -7.91
CA GLN A 110 9.35 -1.83 -6.81
C GLN A 110 9.93 -3.22 -7.15
N GLN A 111 9.41 -3.91 -8.17
CA GLN A 111 9.99 -5.17 -8.63
C GLN A 111 11.45 -5.06 -9.09
N ARG A 112 11.95 -3.84 -9.32
CA ARG A 112 13.36 -3.58 -9.68
C ARG A 112 14.32 -3.72 -8.50
N PHE A 113 13.83 -3.66 -7.27
CA PHE A 113 14.62 -3.54 -6.05
C PHE A 113 14.50 -4.77 -5.16
N ALA A 114 15.53 -4.96 -4.32
CA ALA A 114 15.46 -5.92 -3.22
C ALA A 114 14.31 -5.53 -2.25
N PRO A 115 13.64 -6.51 -1.61
CA PRO A 115 13.84 -7.95 -1.79
C PRO A 115 13.09 -8.53 -3.00
N LEU A 116 12.19 -7.75 -3.64
CA LEU A 116 11.25 -8.25 -4.65
C LEU A 116 11.94 -8.81 -5.89
N ASN A 117 13.05 -8.19 -6.33
CA ASN A 117 13.80 -8.66 -7.49
C ASN A 117 14.48 -10.03 -7.27
N SER A 118 14.57 -10.47 -6.02
CA SER A 118 15.31 -11.67 -5.62
C SER A 118 14.47 -12.72 -4.90
N TRP A 119 13.17 -12.52 -4.78
CA TRP A 119 12.30 -13.51 -4.17
C TRP A 119 12.10 -14.76 -5.03
N PRO A 120 11.95 -15.96 -4.41
CA PRO A 120 11.75 -17.22 -5.13
C PRO A 120 10.57 -17.19 -6.09
N ASP A 121 9.49 -16.50 -5.73
CA ASP A 121 8.32 -16.33 -6.57
C ASP A 121 8.59 -15.52 -7.84
N ASN A 122 9.66 -14.75 -7.86
CA ASN A 122 10.05 -13.87 -8.96
C ASN A 122 11.20 -14.45 -9.81
N VAL A 123 11.50 -15.72 -9.65
CA VAL A 123 12.54 -16.40 -10.46
C VAL A 123 12.32 -16.12 -11.94
N SER A 124 13.39 -15.69 -12.60
CA SER A 124 13.46 -15.36 -14.03
C SER A 124 12.72 -14.08 -14.47
N LEU A 125 12.11 -13.29 -13.57
CA LEU A 125 11.53 -12.00 -13.93
C LEU A 125 12.59 -10.90 -14.13
N ASP A 126 13.79 -11.09 -13.66
CA ASP A 126 14.98 -10.29 -14.04
C ASP A 126 15.20 -10.31 -15.56
N LYS A 127 15.00 -11.49 -16.21
CA LYS A 127 15.05 -11.63 -17.68
C LYS A 127 13.92 -10.87 -18.36
N ALA A 128 12.71 -10.94 -17.80
CA ALA A 128 11.57 -10.20 -18.34
C ALA A 128 11.84 -8.69 -18.35
N ARG A 129 12.35 -8.13 -17.27
CA ARG A 129 12.75 -6.70 -17.21
C ARG A 129 13.88 -6.38 -18.17
N ARG A 130 14.85 -7.28 -18.34
CA ARG A 130 15.95 -7.07 -19.28
C ARG A 130 15.49 -7.10 -20.74
N LEU A 131 14.49 -7.93 -21.08
CA LEU A 131 13.86 -7.93 -22.42
C LEU A 131 13.17 -6.58 -22.72
N LEU A 132 12.66 -5.89 -21.70
CA LEU A 132 12.02 -4.58 -21.85
C LEU A 132 13.00 -3.40 -21.96
N TRP A 133 14.26 -3.59 -21.62
CA TRP A 133 15.23 -2.48 -21.59
C TRP A 133 15.32 -1.71 -22.90
N PRO A 134 15.39 -2.33 -24.09
CA PRO A 134 15.44 -1.57 -25.36
C PRO A 134 14.23 -0.64 -25.56
N ILE A 135 13.05 -1.05 -25.10
CA ILE A 135 11.83 -0.23 -25.18
C ILE A 135 11.91 0.91 -24.17
N LYS A 136 12.28 0.60 -22.90
CA LYS A 136 12.48 1.63 -21.88
C LYS A 136 13.53 2.66 -22.33
N GLN A 137 14.62 2.20 -22.92
CA GLN A 137 15.69 3.06 -23.47
C GLN A 137 15.16 3.99 -24.58
N LYS A 138 14.33 3.46 -25.48
CA LYS A 138 13.76 4.21 -26.60
C LYS A 138 12.84 5.35 -26.15
N TYR A 139 11.97 5.07 -25.18
CA TYR A 139 10.96 6.05 -24.72
C TYR A 139 11.42 6.86 -23.49
N GLY A 140 12.48 6.46 -22.84
CA GLY A 140 13.14 7.19 -21.75
C GLY A 140 12.21 7.57 -20.62
N ARG A 141 12.27 8.84 -20.21
CA ARG A 141 11.50 9.36 -19.08
C ARG A 141 10.01 9.60 -19.37
N ASN A 142 9.58 9.46 -20.62
CA ASN A 142 8.16 9.61 -20.98
C ASN A 142 7.28 8.42 -20.55
N ILE A 143 7.90 7.30 -20.19
CA ILE A 143 7.22 6.18 -19.55
C ILE A 143 8.06 5.68 -18.37
N SER A 144 7.45 5.61 -17.18
CA SER A 144 8.07 5.02 -16.00
C SER A 144 8.24 3.50 -16.15
N TRP A 145 9.13 2.89 -15.38
CA TRP A 145 9.17 1.44 -15.27
C TRP A 145 7.86 0.89 -14.70
N ALA A 146 7.29 1.57 -13.72
CA ALA A 146 6.03 1.18 -13.12
C ALA A 146 4.91 1.07 -14.18
N ASP A 147 4.76 2.08 -15.02
CA ASP A 147 3.78 2.07 -16.10
C ASP A 147 4.12 1.06 -17.19
N LEU A 148 5.40 0.92 -17.57
CA LEU A 148 5.83 -0.01 -18.60
C LEU A 148 5.59 -1.47 -18.21
N LEU A 149 5.85 -1.85 -16.94
CA LEU A 149 5.62 -3.22 -16.46
C LEU A 149 4.15 -3.62 -16.59
N ILE A 150 3.23 -2.72 -16.24
CA ILE A 150 1.79 -2.98 -16.33
C ILE A 150 1.29 -2.92 -17.77
N LEU A 151 1.72 -1.95 -18.55
CA LEU A 151 1.38 -1.86 -19.97
C LEU A 151 1.81 -3.12 -20.72
N THR A 152 2.98 -3.65 -20.40
CA THR A 152 3.49 -4.89 -20.99
C THR A 152 2.58 -6.08 -20.70
N GLY A 153 2.07 -6.20 -19.47
CA GLY A 153 1.08 -7.22 -19.11
C GLY A 153 -0.20 -7.11 -19.93
N ASN A 154 -0.71 -5.89 -20.11
CA ASN A 154 -1.88 -5.64 -20.94
C ASN A 154 -1.65 -6.02 -22.41
N VAL A 155 -0.53 -5.55 -22.99
CA VAL A 155 -0.20 -5.89 -24.39
C VAL A 155 0.04 -7.38 -24.55
N ALA A 156 0.59 -8.06 -23.56
CA ALA A 156 0.71 -9.52 -23.58
C ALA A 156 -0.65 -10.21 -23.72
N LEU A 157 -1.62 -9.82 -22.87
CA LEU A 157 -2.99 -10.33 -22.96
C LEU A 157 -3.65 -10.03 -24.33
N GLU A 158 -3.52 -8.79 -24.78
CA GLU A 158 -4.09 -8.35 -26.07
C GLU A 158 -3.48 -9.11 -27.26
N SER A 159 -2.16 -9.31 -27.25
CA SER A 159 -1.43 -10.05 -28.30
C SER A 159 -1.85 -11.51 -28.39
N MET A 160 -2.36 -12.07 -27.30
CA MET A 160 -2.92 -13.43 -27.23
C MET A 160 -4.44 -13.47 -27.43
N GLY A 161 -5.03 -12.35 -27.90
CA GLY A 161 -6.45 -12.28 -28.30
C GLY A 161 -7.42 -11.96 -27.16
N PHE A 162 -6.94 -11.57 -25.98
CA PHE A 162 -7.80 -11.13 -24.88
C PHE A 162 -8.04 -9.62 -24.96
N LYS A 163 -9.31 -9.22 -24.80
CA LYS A 163 -9.67 -7.80 -24.72
C LYS A 163 -9.60 -7.33 -23.29
N THR A 164 -8.61 -6.50 -22.94
CA THR A 164 -8.48 -5.89 -21.63
C THR A 164 -9.58 -4.87 -21.36
N PHE A 165 -9.85 -4.57 -20.09
CA PHE A 165 -10.83 -3.54 -19.71
C PHE A 165 -10.34 -2.14 -20.01
N GLY A 166 -9.03 -1.92 -19.98
CA GLY A 166 -8.37 -0.66 -20.27
C GLY A 166 -7.00 -0.56 -19.64
N TYR A 167 -6.40 0.64 -19.74
CA TYR A 167 -5.12 0.95 -19.18
C TYR A 167 -5.04 2.43 -18.79
N ALA A 168 -4.46 2.71 -17.64
CA ALA A 168 -4.09 4.05 -17.24
C ALA A 168 -2.60 4.11 -16.90
N GLY A 169 -1.90 5.12 -17.42
CA GLY A 169 -0.60 5.56 -16.94
C GLY A 169 -0.74 6.51 -15.76
N GLY A 170 0.39 6.95 -15.21
CA GLY A 170 0.45 7.89 -14.08
C GLY A 170 1.16 7.34 -12.85
N ARG A 171 1.77 6.14 -12.95
CA ARG A 171 2.63 5.58 -11.90
C ARG A 171 4.01 6.19 -12.00
N VAL A 172 4.46 6.82 -10.93
CA VAL A 172 5.77 7.48 -10.87
C VAL A 172 6.80 6.50 -10.29
N ASP A 173 7.94 6.38 -10.95
CA ASP A 173 9.03 5.53 -10.46
C ASP A 173 9.58 6.04 -9.13
N THR A 174 9.92 5.10 -8.25
CA THR A 174 10.77 5.33 -7.09
C THR A 174 12.21 4.89 -7.38
N TRP A 175 13.17 5.37 -6.57
CA TRP A 175 14.60 5.19 -6.83
C TRP A 175 15.30 4.39 -5.75
N GLU A 176 14.54 3.88 -4.79
CA GLU A 176 15.02 3.05 -3.69
C GLU A 176 13.92 2.06 -3.26
N PRO A 177 14.29 0.97 -2.58
CA PRO A 177 13.31 0.02 -2.04
C PRO A 177 12.36 0.66 -1.06
N ASP A 178 11.09 0.24 -1.06
CA ASP A 178 10.17 0.56 0.01
C ASP A 178 10.57 -0.15 1.32
N ASP A 179 10.55 0.58 2.43
CA ASP A 179 10.75 -0.01 3.74
C ASP A 179 9.42 -0.51 4.29
N VAL A 180 8.91 -1.50 3.65
CA VAL A 180 7.75 -2.24 4.16
C VAL A 180 8.27 -3.45 4.94
N TYR A 181 7.52 -3.85 5.96
CA TYR A 181 7.86 -5.07 6.69
C TYR A 181 7.48 -6.29 5.86
N TRP A 182 8.48 -6.87 5.22
CA TRP A 182 8.32 -8.11 4.48
C TRP A 182 8.66 -9.34 5.33
N GLY A 183 9.51 -9.19 6.33
CA GLY A 183 10.04 -10.24 7.17
C GLY A 183 11.15 -11.05 6.47
N SER A 184 11.63 -12.09 7.16
CA SER A 184 12.62 -13.00 6.60
C SER A 184 11.95 -14.06 5.74
N GLU A 185 12.51 -14.31 4.55
CA GLU A 185 12.09 -15.35 3.63
C GLU A 185 12.03 -16.75 4.31
N LYS A 186 12.99 -17.06 5.15
CA LYS A 186 12.99 -18.31 5.93
C LYS A 186 11.77 -18.45 6.83
N ILE A 187 11.30 -17.34 7.42
CA ILE A 187 10.10 -17.32 8.25
C ILE A 187 8.86 -17.60 7.42
N TRP A 188 8.80 -17.06 6.20
CA TRP A 188 7.63 -17.23 5.33
C TRP A 188 7.51 -18.62 4.73
N LEU A 189 8.66 -19.25 4.49
CA LEU A 189 8.73 -20.62 3.96
C LEU A 189 8.61 -21.67 5.06
N GLU A 190 8.57 -21.26 6.34
CA GLU A 190 8.45 -22.21 7.43
C GLU A 190 7.05 -22.86 7.46
N LEU A 191 7.03 -24.17 7.58
CA LEU A 191 5.79 -24.95 7.63
C LEU A 191 4.96 -24.62 8.87
N SER A 192 3.67 -24.88 8.80
CA SER A 192 2.75 -24.72 9.93
C SER A 192 3.23 -25.48 11.15
N GLY A 193 3.21 -24.82 12.32
CA GLY A 193 3.64 -25.40 13.59
C GLY A 193 5.14 -25.29 13.89
N GLY A 194 5.95 -24.76 12.99
CA GLY A 194 7.32 -24.38 13.28
C GLY A 194 7.40 -23.16 14.21
N PRO A 195 8.56 -22.95 14.89
CA PRO A 195 8.70 -21.89 15.90
C PRO A 195 8.58 -20.47 15.33
N ASN A 196 8.82 -20.30 14.05
CA ASN A 196 8.74 -19.01 13.34
C ASN A 196 7.59 -18.96 12.33
N SER A 197 6.69 -19.96 12.36
CA SER A 197 5.57 -20.03 11.42
C SER A 197 4.69 -18.78 11.50
N ARG A 198 4.27 -18.29 10.36
CA ARG A 198 3.29 -17.21 10.23
C ARG A 198 1.84 -17.66 10.40
N TYR A 199 1.64 -18.95 10.42
CA TYR A 199 0.32 -19.54 10.67
C TYR A 199 0.10 -19.77 12.15
N THR A 200 -1.09 -19.42 12.63
CA THR A 200 -1.55 -19.72 13.97
C THR A 200 -2.69 -20.73 13.93
N GLY A 201 -2.75 -21.65 14.89
CA GLY A 201 -3.85 -22.59 15.07
C GLY A 201 -4.39 -23.22 13.78
N LYS A 202 -5.49 -22.71 13.25
CA LYS A 202 -6.17 -23.19 12.04
C LYS A 202 -5.64 -22.61 10.73
N ARG A 203 -4.35 -22.27 10.63
CA ARG A 203 -3.72 -21.62 9.48
C ARG A 203 -4.21 -20.18 9.27
N GLU A 204 -4.46 -19.45 10.34
CA GLU A 204 -4.66 -18.01 10.26
C GLU A 204 -3.31 -17.33 10.04
N LEU A 205 -3.24 -16.48 9.01
CA LEU A 205 -2.03 -15.72 8.70
C LEU A 205 -1.85 -14.53 9.65
N GLU A 206 -0.60 -14.23 9.98
CA GLU A 206 -0.25 -13.01 10.72
C GLU A 206 -0.86 -11.76 10.07
N SER A 207 -1.35 -10.83 10.87
CA SER A 207 -1.91 -9.56 10.40
C SER A 207 -1.08 -8.38 10.94
N PRO A 208 -0.74 -7.38 10.14
CA PRO A 208 -0.91 -7.32 8.68
C PRO A 208 0.15 -8.13 7.95
N LEU A 209 -0.17 -8.64 6.79
CA LEU A 209 0.75 -9.42 5.97
C LEU A 209 0.75 -8.90 4.54
N ALA A 210 1.94 -8.75 3.96
CA ALA A 210 2.10 -8.28 2.60
C ALA A 210 1.65 -9.32 1.57
N ALA A 211 0.86 -8.91 0.59
CA ALA A 211 0.29 -9.81 -0.42
C ALA A 211 1.36 -10.48 -1.30
N VAL A 212 2.46 -9.79 -1.60
CA VAL A 212 3.51 -10.35 -2.43
C VAL A 212 4.16 -11.60 -1.84
N GLN A 213 4.30 -11.63 -0.53
CA GLN A 213 4.80 -12.80 0.17
C GLN A 213 3.87 -13.97 0.05
N MET A 214 2.62 -13.64 -0.19
CA MET A 214 1.56 -14.60 -0.27
C MET A 214 1.46 -15.20 -1.65
N GLY A 215 1.73 -14.56 -2.72
CA GLY A 215 1.65 -15.13 -4.06
C GLY A 215 1.64 -16.66 -4.05
N LEU A 216 2.64 -17.29 -4.58
CA LEU A 216 2.78 -18.75 -4.48
C LEU A 216 3.27 -19.24 -3.11
N ILE A 217 3.89 -18.38 -2.30
CA ILE A 217 4.45 -18.76 -0.99
C ILE A 217 3.34 -19.08 0.02
N TYR A 218 2.28 -18.29 0.06
CA TYR A 218 1.18 -18.51 1.01
C TYR A 218 0.09 -19.42 0.47
N ALA A 219 -0.18 -19.35 -0.82
CA ALA A 219 -1.02 -20.27 -1.52
C ALA A 219 -0.13 -21.28 -2.27
N ASN A 220 0.56 -22.12 -1.53
CA ASN A 220 1.50 -23.08 -2.09
C ASN A 220 0.82 -23.90 -3.20
N PRO A 221 1.32 -23.88 -4.45
CA PRO A 221 0.69 -24.55 -5.56
C PRO A 221 0.65 -26.08 -5.41
N GLU A 222 1.49 -26.64 -4.55
CA GLU A 222 1.43 -28.06 -4.17
C GLU A 222 0.38 -28.36 -3.09
N GLY A 223 -0.27 -27.33 -2.51
CA GLY A 223 -1.17 -27.42 -1.37
C GLY A 223 -0.50 -26.95 -0.07
N PRO A 224 -1.28 -26.74 1.01
CA PRO A 224 -0.77 -26.28 2.29
C PRO A 224 0.35 -27.17 2.82
N ASP A 225 1.50 -26.57 3.16
CA ASP A 225 2.70 -27.27 3.61
C ASP A 225 3.22 -28.36 2.63
N GLY A 226 2.90 -28.20 1.33
CA GLY A 226 3.23 -29.19 0.32
C GLY A 226 2.32 -30.43 0.31
N ASN A 227 1.22 -30.41 1.08
CA ASN A 227 0.22 -31.47 1.07
C ASN A 227 -0.81 -31.22 -0.05
N PRO A 228 -0.98 -32.14 -1.02
CA PRO A 228 -1.80 -31.91 -2.19
C PRO A 228 -3.31 -32.03 -1.91
N ASP A 229 -3.84 -31.14 -1.08
CA ASP A 229 -5.26 -31.04 -0.72
C ASP A 229 -5.88 -29.77 -1.33
N PRO A 230 -6.70 -29.88 -2.40
CA PRO A 230 -7.31 -28.74 -3.06
C PRO A 230 -8.29 -27.95 -2.17
N VAL A 231 -8.99 -28.61 -1.24
CA VAL A 231 -9.97 -27.96 -0.38
C VAL A 231 -9.25 -27.13 0.71
N ALA A 232 -8.19 -27.70 1.28
CA ALA A 232 -7.36 -26.97 2.23
C ALA A 232 -6.64 -25.79 1.56
N ALA A 233 -6.18 -25.93 0.31
CA ALA A 233 -5.56 -24.87 -0.46
C ALA A 233 -6.51 -23.69 -0.74
N ALA A 234 -7.82 -23.95 -0.89
CA ALA A 234 -8.82 -22.90 -1.12
C ALA A 234 -8.88 -21.88 0.03
N HIS A 235 -8.65 -22.31 1.27
CA HIS A 235 -8.58 -21.40 2.42
C HIS A 235 -7.41 -20.42 2.27
N ASP A 236 -6.22 -20.90 1.97
CA ASP A 236 -5.03 -20.05 1.81
C ASP A 236 -5.18 -19.09 0.62
N ILE A 237 -5.79 -19.56 -0.48
CA ILE A 237 -6.10 -18.72 -1.65
C ILE A 237 -7.04 -17.59 -1.27
N ARG A 238 -8.16 -17.89 -0.61
CA ARG A 238 -9.17 -16.90 -0.24
C ARG A 238 -8.60 -15.84 0.70
N GLU A 239 -7.84 -16.25 1.70
CA GLU A 239 -7.19 -15.35 2.64
C GLU A 239 -6.18 -14.44 1.93
N THR A 240 -5.35 -14.99 1.05
CA THR A 240 -4.35 -14.25 0.28
C THR A 240 -5.00 -13.22 -0.64
N PHE A 241 -5.98 -13.62 -1.43
CA PHE A 241 -6.63 -12.74 -2.38
C PHE A 241 -7.50 -11.67 -1.71
N ALA A 242 -8.14 -11.97 -0.58
CA ALA A 242 -8.85 -10.95 0.21
C ALA A 242 -7.91 -9.84 0.68
N ARG A 243 -6.68 -10.16 1.05
CA ARG A 243 -5.65 -9.16 1.42
C ARG A 243 -5.17 -8.32 0.24
N MET A 244 -5.38 -8.77 -0.98
CA MET A 244 -5.16 -8.04 -2.23
C MET A 244 -6.40 -7.26 -2.71
N ALA A 245 -7.44 -7.18 -1.92
CA ALA A 245 -8.75 -6.58 -2.23
C ALA A 245 -9.60 -7.37 -3.24
N MET A 246 -9.36 -8.67 -3.42
CA MET A 246 -10.09 -9.53 -4.35
C MET A 246 -11.13 -10.38 -3.61
N ASN A 247 -12.36 -10.38 -4.09
CA ASN A 247 -13.40 -11.29 -3.65
C ASN A 247 -13.29 -12.66 -4.36
N ASP A 248 -14.17 -13.61 -4.03
CA ASP A 248 -14.13 -14.95 -4.60
C ASP A 248 -14.30 -14.97 -6.13
N GLU A 249 -15.15 -14.10 -6.69
CA GLU A 249 -15.37 -14.01 -8.13
C GLU A 249 -14.14 -13.47 -8.86
N GLU A 250 -13.56 -12.38 -8.35
CA GLU A 250 -12.32 -11.80 -8.86
C GLU A 250 -11.15 -12.80 -8.73
N THR A 251 -11.10 -13.55 -7.64
CA THR A 251 -10.09 -14.58 -7.39
C THR A 251 -10.14 -15.70 -8.45
N VAL A 252 -11.32 -16.28 -8.67
CA VAL A 252 -11.53 -17.32 -9.69
C VAL A 252 -11.19 -16.78 -11.08
N ALA A 253 -11.66 -15.56 -11.40
CA ALA A 253 -11.39 -14.93 -12.69
C ALA A 253 -9.89 -14.72 -12.94
N LEU A 254 -9.16 -14.22 -11.93
CA LEU A 254 -7.71 -13.98 -12.03
C LEU A 254 -6.91 -15.26 -12.18
N ILE A 255 -7.22 -16.31 -11.41
CA ILE A 255 -6.52 -17.59 -11.48
C ILE A 255 -6.77 -18.23 -12.83
N ALA A 256 -8.02 -18.45 -13.19
CA ALA A 256 -8.38 -19.12 -14.45
C ALA A 256 -7.96 -18.30 -15.68
N GLY A 257 -8.12 -16.97 -15.63
CA GLY A 257 -7.72 -16.08 -16.71
C GLY A 257 -6.22 -16.06 -16.93
N GLY A 258 -5.44 -15.94 -15.85
CA GLY A 258 -3.98 -15.98 -15.90
C GLY A 258 -3.44 -17.33 -16.36
N HIS A 259 -3.98 -18.43 -15.81
CA HIS A 259 -3.58 -19.80 -16.15
C HIS A 259 -4.09 -20.28 -17.51
N THR A 260 -4.89 -19.48 -18.23
CA THR A 260 -5.15 -19.71 -19.65
C THR A 260 -3.86 -19.68 -20.48
N PHE A 261 -2.86 -18.93 -20.02
CA PHE A 261 -1.64 -18.60 -20.77
C PHE A 261 -0.37 -19.20 -20.17
N GLY A 262 0.57 -19.54 -21.05
CA GLY A 262 1.91 -19.97 -20.70
C GLY A 262 1.99 -21.30 -19.97
N LYS A 263 3.04 -21.45 -19.18
CA LYS A 263 3.35 -22.65 -18.39
C LYS A 263 4.20 -22.32 -17.17
N THR A 264 4.25 -23.26 -16.23
CA THR A 264 5.26 -23.28 -15.16
C THR A 264 6.51 -24.05 -15.61
N HIS A 265 7.62 -23.92 -14.87
CA HIS A 265 8.89 -24.54 -15.22
C HIS A 265 9.48 -25.33 -14.05
N GLY A 266 9.66 -26.62 -14.28
CA GLY A 266 10.20 -27.55 -13.32
C GLY A 266 10.99 -28.67 -14.02
N ALA A 267 11.83 -28.30 -15.00
CA ALA A 267 12.57 -29.22 -15.84
C ALA A 267 13.54 -30.14 -15.08
N GLY A 268 14.00 -29.71 -13.90
CA GLY A 268 14.93 -30.48 -13.08
C GLY A 268 15.00 -29.96 -11.63
N PRO A 269 15.86 -30.57 -10.80
CA PRO A 269 15.98 -30.22 -9.38
C PRO A 269 16.41 -28.77 -9.16
N ALA A 270 15.80 -28.09 -8.17
CA ALA A 270 16.10 -26.73 -7.79
C ALA A 270 17.57 -26.49 -7.38
N SER A 271 18.28 -27.56 -6.95
CA SER A 271 19.71 -27.49 -6.62
C SER A 271 20.62 -27.10 -7.79
N ASN A 272 20.10 -27.13 -9.02
CA ASN A 272 20.83 -26.67 -10.21
C ASN A 272 20.72 -25.16 -10.42
N VAL A 273 19.81 -24.47 -9.70
CA VAL A 273 19.58 -23.03 -9.85
C VAL A 273 20.58 -22.26 -8.97
N GLY A 274 21.32 -21.35 -9.57
CA GLY A 274 22.27 -20.47 -8.90
C GLY A 274 21.59 -19.38 -8.05
N PRO A 275 22.37 -18.50 -7.43
CA PRO A 275 21.87 -17.46 -6.55
C PRO A 275 20.94 -16.46 -7.27
N GLU A 276 20.07 -15.86 -6.50
CA GLU A 276 19.19 -14.77 -6.91
C GLU A 276 19.96 -13.50 -7.33
N PRO A 277 19.34 -12.53 -8.01
CA PRO A 277 20.04 -11.34 -8.53
C PRO A 277 20.87 -10.57 -7.50
N GLU A 278 20.38 -10.41 -6.26
CA GLU A 278 21.11 -9.68 -5.20
C GLU A 278 22.34 -10.44 -4.65
N ALA A 279 22.34 -11.75 -4.78
CA ALA A 279 23.47 -12.59 -4.34
C ALA A 279 24.35 -13.09 -5.49
N ALA A 280 23.99 -12.81 -6.74
CA ALA A 280 24.79 -13.14 -7.91
C ALA A 280 26.02 -12.26 -8.02
N GLY A 281 27.05 -12.74 -8.75
CA GLY A 281 28.28 -11.98 -8.98
C GLY A 281 28.07 -10.70 -9.79
N LEU A 282 28.95 -9.73 -9.63
CA LEU A 282 28.88 -8.44 -10.34
C LEU A 282 28.88 -8.61 -11.86
N GLU A 283 29.54 -9.64 -12.37
CA GLU A 283 29.61 -9.98 -13.79
C GLU A 283 28.26 -10.38 -14.39
N GLU A 284 27.32 -10.82 -13.56
CA GLU A 284 25.96 -11.18 -14.02
C GLU A 284 25.07 -9.95 -14.24
N GLN A 285 25.50 -8.77 -13.82
CA GLN A 285 24.88 -7.46 -14.11
C GLN A 285 23.39 -7.38 -13.71
N GLY A 286 23.06 -7.91 -12.51
CA GLY A 286 21.70 -7.92 -11.97
C GLY A 286 20.82 -9.04 -12.53
N LEU A 287 21.40 -10.01 -13.23
CA LEU A 287 20.73 -11.27 -13.57
C LEU A 287 21.13 -12.35 -12.56
N GLY A 288 20.15 -13.10 -12.11
CA GLY A 288 20.35 -14.21 -11.17
C GLY A 288 19.82 -15.52 -11.70
N TRP A 289 19.75 -16.51 -10.81
CA TRP A 289 19.16 -17.83 -11.04
C TRP A 289 19.75 -18.56 -12.26
N LYS A 290 21.04 -18.40 -12.49
CA LYS A 290 21.73 -19.10 -13.56
C LYS A 290 21.72 -20.60 -13.29
N SER A 291 21.06 -21.35 -14.15
CA SER A 291 20.91 -22.80 -13.98
C SER A 291 22.02 -23.57 -14.68
N THR A 292 22.50 -24.62 -14.02
CA THR A 292 23.44 -25.61 -14.57
C THR A 292 22.74 -26.82 -15.20
N PHE A 293 21.40 -26.87 -15.13
CA PHE A 293 20.62 -27.96 -15.72
C PHE A 293 20.49 -27.79 -17.24
N GLY A 294 20.99 -28.76 -18.00
CA GLY A 294 20.95 -28.70 -19.45
C GLY A 294 21.56 -27.42 -20.01
N THR A 295 20.75 -26.66 -20.76
CA THR A 295 21.15 -25.34 -21.28
C THR A 295 20.92 -24.20 -20.30
N GLY A 296 20.26 -24.46 -19.19
CA GLY A 296 19.88 -23.47 -18.18
C GLY A 296 18.72 -22.54 -18.58
N LYS A 297 18.14 -22.72 -19.75
CA LYS A 297 17.09 -21.88 -20.35
C LYS A 297 16.21 -22.69 -21.29
N GLY A 298 15.15 -22.07 -21.80
CA GLY A 298 14.22 -22.73 -22.71
C GLY A 298 13.57 -23.97 -22.05
N LYS A 299 13.65 -25.10 -22.72
CA LYS A 299 13.11 -26.39 -22.22
C LYS A 299 13.73 -26.86 -20.89
N ASP A 300 14.90 -26.35 -20.56
CA ASP A 300 15.65 -26.71 -19.36
C ASP A 300 15.45 -25.69 -18.21
N THR A 301 14.48 -24.79 -18.34
CA THR A 301 14.20 -23.76 -17.33
C THR A 301 13.62 -24.36 -16.05
N ILE A 302 14.10 -23.86 -14.90
CA ILE A 302 13.60 -24.21 -13.58
C ILE A 302 13.19 -22.91 -12.88
N THR A 303 11.93 -22.81 -12.44
CA THR A 303 11.41 -21.71 -11.62
C THR A 303 10.75 -22.23 -10.37
N SER A 304 9.45 -22.52 -10.39
CA SER A 304 8.68 -23.03 -9.24
C SER A 304 8.92 -24.52 -8.94
N GLY A 305 9.56 -25.25 -9.82
CA GLY A 305 9.68 -26.71 -9.74
C GLY A 305 8.46 -27.47 -10.28
N LEU A 306 7.37 -26.79 -10.59
CA LEU A 306 6.18 -27.36 -11.23
C LEU A 306 6.34 -27.33 -12.76
N GLU A 307 5.80 -28.32 -13.44
CA GLU A 307 5.84 -28.44 -14.90
C GLU A 307 4.41 -28.62 -15.43
N VAL A 308 3.66 -27.49 -15.47
CA VAL A 308 2.24 -27.46 -15.77
C VAL A 308 1.96 -26.53 -16.94
N THR A 309 1.17 -27.01 -17.89
CA THR A 309 0.53 -26.24 -18.96
C THR A 309 -0.96 -26.57 -18.96
N TRP A 310 -1.79 -25.57 -18.75
CA TRP A 310 -3.21 -25.75 -18.43
C TRP A 310 -4.12 -25.91 -19.64
N THR A 311 -3.75 -25.30 -20.76
CA THR A 311 -4.64 -25.21 -21.94
C THR A 311 -3.97 -25.75 -23.20
N SER A 312 -4.79 -26.17 -24.18
CA SER A 312 -4.31 -26.58 -25.50
C SER A 312 -3.86 -25.39 -26.35
N THR A 313 -4.11 -24.17 -25.90
CA THR A 313 -3.79 -22.91 -26.60
C THR A 313 -3.08 -21.91 -25.69
N PRO A 314 -1.86 -22.24 -25.18
CA PRO A 314 -1.21 -21.45 -24.14
C PRO A 314 -0.79 -20.03 -24.57
N THR A 315 -0.93 -19.67 -25.83
CA THR A 315 -0.68 -18.34 -26.39
C THR A 315 -1.93 -17.69 -26.99
N LYS A 316 -3.13 -18.23 -26.66
CA LYS A 316 -4.42 -17.66 -27.11
C LYS A 316 -5.44 -17.69 -26.00
N TRP A 317 -6.21 -16.63 -25.90
CA TRP A 317 -7.39 -16.59 -25.03
C TRP A 317 -8.40 -17.68 -25.41
N SER A 318 -8.85 -18.43 -24.43
CA SER A 318 -9.85 -19.48 -24.60
C SER A 318 -10.52 -19.81 -23.27
N ASN A 319 -11.57 -20.64 -23.28
CA ASN A 319 -12.19 -21.21 -22.09
C ASN A 319 -11.65 -22.62 -21.73
N ASP A 320 -10.51 -22.98 -22.28
CA ASP A 320 -9.93 -24.33 -22.15
C ASP A 320 -9.54 -24.66 -20.70
N PHE A 321 -9.19 -23.64 -19.88
CA PHE A 321 -8.89 -23.89 -18.46
C PHE A 321 -10.07 -24.57 -17.75
N PHE A 322 -11.26 -23.98 -17.82
CA PHE A 322 -12.46 -24.58 -17.20
C PHE A 322 -12.91 -25.85 -17.89
N LYS A 323 -12.78 -25.93 -19.23
CA LYS A 323 -13.07 -27.15 -19.97
C LYS A 323 -12.23 -28.32 -19.46
N HIS A 324 -10.93 -28.14 -19.30
CA HIS A 324 -10.05 -29.18 -18.78
C HIS A 324 -10.34 -29.47 -17.30
N LEU A 325 -10.55 -28.44 -16.49
CA LEU A 325 -10.83 -28.57 -15.07
C LEU A 325 -12.03 -29.47 -14.79
N PHE A 326 -13.10 -29.38 -15.61
CA PHE A 326 -14.34 -30.11 -15.40
C PHE A 326 -14.47 -31.40 -16.25
N SER A 327 -13.72 -31.51 -17.33
CA SER A 327 -13.87 -32.68 -18.27
C SER A 327 -13.12 -33.91 -17.83
N TYR A 328 -12.14 -33.81 -16.95
CA TYR A 328 -11.27 -34.92 -16.55
C TYR A 328 -11.36 -35.26 -15.07
N GLU A 329 -11.07 -36.51 -14.74
CA GLU A 329 -10.61 -36.88 -13.42
C GLU A 329 -9.11 -36.62 -13.32
N TRP A 330 -8.63 -36.28 -12.14
CA TRP A 330 -7.26 -35.86 -11.94
C TRP A 330 -6.47 -36.84 -11.08
N GLU A 331 -5.29 -37.22 -11.54
CA GLU A 331 -4.35 -38.08 -10.82
C GLU A 331 -3.18 -37.27 -10.30
N LEU A 332 -2.84 -37.47 -9.02
CA LEU A 332 -1.65 -36.88 -8.42
C LEU A 332 -0.40 -37.47 -9.07
N THR A 333 0.52 -36.59 -9.46
CA THR A 333 1.82 -36.95 -10.03
C THR A 333 2.91 -36.01 -9.54
N LYS A 334 4.11 -36.19 -10.04
CA LYS A 334 5.24 -35.30 -9.76
C LYS A 334 5.83 -34.75 -11.04
N SER A 335 6.29 -33.48 -10.94
CA SER A 335 7.10 -32.88 -11.99
C SER A 335 8.49 -33.52 -12.09
N PRO A 336 9.27 -33.27 -13.15
CA PRO A 336 10.67 -33.68 -13.22
C PRO A 336 11.53 -33.15 -12.06
N ALA A 337 11.15 -32.01 -11.47
CA ALA A 337 11.79 -31.42 -10.27
C ALA A 337 11.35 -32.12 -8.96
N GLY A 338 10.32 -32.96 -8.98
CA GLY A 338 9.80 -33.67 -7.83
C GLY A 338 8.62 -33.02 -7.12
N ALA A 339 8.14 -31.87 -7.59
CA ALA A 339 6.99 -31.18 -7.03
C ALA A 339 5.67 -31.88 -7.35
N HIS A 340 4.69 -31.83 -6.43
CA HIS A 340 3.36 -32.40 -6.62
C HIS A 340 2.55 -31.56 -7.62
N GLN A 341 1.99 -32.25 -8.59
CA GLN A 341 1.06 -31.68 -9.57
C GLN A 341 0.05 -32.74 -10.01
N TRP A 342 -0.92 -32.36 -10.81
CA TRP A 342 -2.00 -33.24 -11.23
C TRP A 342 -2.00 -33.39 -12.74
N VAL A 343 -2.29 -34.57 -13.22
CA VAL A 343 -2.42 -34.93 -14.65
C VAL A 343 -3.80 -35.50 -14.92
N ALA A 344 -4.37 -35.15 -16.07
CA ALA A 344 -5.67 -35.69 -16.48
C ALA A 344 -5.60 -37.19 -16.69
N LYS A 345 -6.48 -37.93 -16.00
CA LYS A 345 -6.57 -39.37 -16.08
C LYS A 345 -7.18 -39.80 -17.43
N ASP A 346 -6.58 -40.80 -18.06
CA ASP A 346 -7.07 -41.39 -19.30
C ASP A 346 -7.37 -40.36 -20.41
N ALA A 347 -6.65 -39.24 -20.43
CA ALA A 347 -6.83 -38.16 -21.38
C ALA A 347 -5.90 -38.26 -22.58
N ASP A 348 -6.35 -37.73 -23.71
CA ASP A 348 -5.50 -37.56 -24.89
C ASP A 348 -4.42 -36.51 -24.66
N GLU A 349 -3.30 -36.62 -25.35
CA GLU A 349 -2.23 -35.62 -25.36
C GLU A 349 -2.61 -34.47 -26.29
N VAL A 350 -3.19 -33.41 -25.72
CA VAL A 350 -3.70 -32.23 -26.45
C VAL A 350 -2.89 -30.97 -26.20
N ILE A 351 -2.06 -30.96 -25.16
CA ILE A 351 -1.24 -29.79 -24.76
C ILE A 351 0.03 -29.77 -25.61
N PRO A 352 0.31 -28.66 -26.33
CA PRO A 352 1.54 -28.57 -27.11
C PRO A 352 2.78 -28.52 -26.22
N ASP A 353 3.90 -29.08 -26.68
CA ASP A 353 5.20 -28.82 -26.05
C ASP A 353 5.68 -27.41 -26.39
N ALA A 354 6.34 -26.74 -25.43
CA ALA A 354 6.77 -25.35 -25.58
C ALA A 354 7.91 -25.17 -26.60
N TYR A 355 8.70 -26.22 -26.86
CA TYR A 355 9.92 -26.13 -27.67
C TYR A 355 10.03 -27.23 -28.75
N ASP A 356 9.10 -28.17 -28.80
CA ASP A 356 9.08 -29.27 -29.77
C ASP A 356 7.65 -29.45 -30.35
N ALA A 357 7.41 -28.86 -31.50
CA ALA A 357 6.09 -28.90 -32.16
C ALA A 357 5.59 -30.33 -32.51
N SER A 358 6.48 -31.34 -32.48
CA SER A 358 6.10 -32.73 -32.71
C SER A 358 5.53 -33.43 -31.47
N LYS A 359 5.68 -32.84 -30.30
CA LYS A 359 5.27 -33.41 -29.02
C LYS A 359 4.03 -32.75 -28.46
N LYS A 360 3.25 -33.56 -27.78
CA LYS A 360 2.10 -33.13 -26.98
C LYS A 360 2.12 -33.82 -25.63
N HIS A 361 1.37 -33.27 -24.68
CA HIS A 361 1.25 -33.76 -23.32
C HIS A 361 -0.22 -33.81 -22.90
N ARG A 362 -0.53 -34.60 -21.89
CA ARG A 362 -1.84 -34.59 -21.24
C ARG A 362 -2.05 -33.27 -20.47
N PRO A 363 -3.31 -32.83 -20.34
CA PRO A 363 -3.61 -31.65 -19.48
C PRO A 363 -3.10 -31.84 -18.04
N THR A 364 -2.57 -30.76 -17.48
CA THR A 364 -2.02 -30.75 -16.13
C THR A 364 -2.62 -29.55 -15.32
N MET A 365 -2.68 -29.71 -14.01
CA MET A 365 -3.19 -28.71 -13.06
C MET A 365 -2.33 -28.68 -11.80
N LEU A 366 -2.35 -27.53 -11.14
CA LEU A 366 -1.82 -27.36 -9.79
C LEU A 366 -2.85 -27.82 -8.76
N THR A 367 -2.42 -28.13 -7.54
CA THR A 367 -3.36 -28.37 -6.42
C THR A 367 -4.27 -27.16 -6.20
N THR A 368 -3.72 -25.95 -6.29
CA THR A 368 -4.48 -24.69 -6.17
C THR A 368 -5.46 -24.45 -7.31
N ASP A 369 -5.22 -24.98 -8.51
CA ASP A 369 -6.20 -24.91 -9.59
C ASP A 369 -7.42 -25.79 -9.30
N LEU A 370 -7.19 -26.99 -8.76
CA LEU A 370 -8.26 -27.90 -8.38
C LEU A 370 -9.13 -27.36 -7.26
N SER A 371 -8.64 -26.40 -6.49
CA SER A 371 -9.46 -25.66 -5.51
C SER A 371 -10.67 -24.99 -6.17
N LEU A 372 -10.54 -24.53 -7.42
CA LEU A 372 -11.62 -23.90 -8.18
C LEU A 372 -12.75 -24.89 -8.55
N ARG A 373 -12.50 -26.20 -8.49
CA ARG A 373 -13.49 -27.25 -8.70
C ARG A 373 -14.03 -27.83 -7.38
N PHE A 374 -13.18 -27.94 -6.35
CA PHE A 374 -13.51 -28.69 -5.15
C PHE A 374 -13.94 -27.84 -3.95
N ASP A 375 -13.63 -26.55 -3.92
CA ASP A 375 -14.22 -25.62 -2.95
C ASP A 375 -15.64 -25.26 -3.39
N PRO A 376 -16.68 -25.43 -2.53
CA PRO A 376 -18.06 -25.23 -2.95
C PRO A 376 -18.42 -23.81 -3.41
N ALA A 377 -17.74 -22.79 -2.88
CA ALA A 377 -17.97 -21.40 -3.28
C ALA A 377 -17.32 -21.12 -4.63
N TYR A 378 -16.06 -21.53 -4.80
CA TYR A 378 -15.34 -21.37 -6.06
C TYR A 378 -15.96 -22.21 -7.19
N GLU A 379 -16.44 -23.41 -6.89
CA GLU A 379 -17.05 -24.30 -7.88
C GLU A 379 -18.26 -23.69 -8.57
N LYS A 380 -19.13 -23.02 -7.82
CA LYS A 380 -20.30 -22.32 -8.37
C LYS A 380 -19.91 -21.24 -9.36
N ILE A 381 -18.88 -20.46 -9.02
CA ILE A 381 -18.35 -19.39 -9.87
C ILE A 381 -17.69 -19.99 -11.10
N SER A 382 -16.85 -20.99 -10.93
CA SER A 382 -16.13 -21.68 -12.00
C SER A 382 -17.08 -22.32 -13.03
N ARG A 383 -18.18 -22.96 -12.58
CA ARG A 383 -19.20 -23.52 -13.49
C ARG A 383 -19.92 -22.43 -14.25
N ARG A 384 -20.31 -21.35 -13.59
CA ARG A 384 -20.96 -20.21 -14.23
C ARG A 384 -20.05 -19.65 -15.35
N PHE A 385 -18.77 -19.47 -15.07
CA PHE A 385 -17.80 -18.99 -16.05
C PHE A 385 -17.54 -19.99 -17.17
N TYR A 386 -17.55 -21.29 -16.87
CA TYR A 386 -17.42 -22.33 -17.89
C TYR A 386 -18.62 -22.30 -18.85
N GLU A 387 -19.83 -22.17 -18.33
CA GLU A 387 -21.08 -22.12 -19.10
C GLU A 387 -21.27 -20.78 -19.82
N ASN A 388 -20.65 -19.70 -19.33
CA ASN A 388 -20.78 -18.32 -19.85
C ASN A 388 -19.40 -17.68 -20.12
N PRO A 389 -18.72 -18.08 -21.21
CA PRO A 389 -17.37 -17.58 -21.52
C PRO A 389 -17.25 -16.06 -21.66
N ALA A 390 -18.31 -15.37 -22.08
CA ALA A 390 -18.32 -13.91 -22.18
C ALA A 390 -18.33 -13.24 -20.79
N GLU A 391 -19.05 -13.82 -19.84
CA GLU A 391 -19.05 -13.36 -18.44
C GLU A 391 -17.69 -13.57 -17.80
N PHE A 392 -17.06 -14.71 -18.05
CA PHE A 392 -15.69 -14.98 -17.62
C PHE A 392 -14.70 -13.94 -18.16
N ALA A 393 -14.78 -13.64 -19.45
CA ALA A 393 -13.90 -12.65 -20.08
C ALA A 393 -14.08 -11.26 -19.47
N ASP A 394 -15.30 -10.82 -19.22
CA ASP A 394 -15.56 -9.54 -18.57
C ASP A 394 -15.06 -9.52 -17.11
N ALA A 395 -15.34 -10.59 -16.36
CA ALA A 395 -14.88 -10.71 -14.97
C ALA A 395 -13.35 -10.69 -14.87
N PHE A 396 -12.65 -11.39 -15.74
CA PHE A 396 -11.18 -11.38 -15.77
C PHE A 396 -10.65 -10.01 -16.19
N ALA A 397 -11.23 -9.35 -17.19
CA ALA A 397 -10.81 -8.03 -17.63
C ALA A 397 -10.93 -6.99 -16.50
N ARG A 398 -12.05 -7.00 -15.77
CA ARG A 398 -12.29 -6.10 -14.63
C ARG A 398 -11.40 -6.41 -13.44
N ALA A 399 -11.22 -7.67 -13.10
CA ALA A 399 -10.35 -8.08 -11.99
C ALA A 399 -8.87 -7.78 -12.28
N TRP A 400 -8.41 -7.98 -13.51
CA TRP A 400 -7.08 -7.60 -13.95
C TRP A 400 -6.85 -6.09 -13.89
N PHE A 401 -7.83 -5.30 -14.33
CA PHE A 401 -7.76 -3.85 -14.23
C PHE A 401 -7.71 -3.38 -12.77
N LYS A 402 -8.56 -3.93 -11.91
CA LYS A 402 -8.53 -3.64 -10.47
C LYS A 402 -7.18 -3.98 -9.85
N LEU A 403 -6.67 -5.19 -10.09
CA LEU A 403 -5.38 -5.66 -9.60
C LEU A 403 -4.25 -4.66 -9.94
N THR A 404 -4.21 -4.22 -11.19
CA THR A 404 -3.11 -3.39 -11.71
C THR A 404 -3.26 -1.91 -11.46
N HIS A 405 -4.44 -1.42 -11.00
CA HIS A 405 -4.73 0.00 -10.81
C HIS A 405 -5.18 0.36 -9.39
N ARG A 406 -5.30 -0.65 -8.50
CA ARG A 406 -5.84 -0.46 -7.14
C ARG A 406 -5.07 0.56 -6.30
N ASP A 407 -3.77 0.68 -6.50
CA ASP A 407 -2.85 1.54 -5.77
C ASP A 407 -2.57 2.89 -6.45
N MET A 408 -3.30 3.23 -7.50
CA MET A 408 -3.11 4.48 -8.23
C MET A 408 -3.86 5.69 -7.66
N GLY A 409 -4.77 5.46 -6.71
CA GLY A 409 -5.65 6.49 -6.17
C GLY A 409 -6.85 6.78 -7.10
N PRO A 410 -7.44 7.97 -7.00
CA PRO A 410 -8.64 8.32 -7.74
C PRO A 410 -8.40 8.43 -9.25
N ARG A 411 -9.48 8.22 -10.02
CA ARG A 411 -9.44 8.25 -11.48
C ARG A 411 -8.89 9.57 -12.06
N SER A 412 -8.94 10.68 -11.32
CA SER A 412 -8.35 11.97 -11.75
C SER A 412 -6.84 11.90 -11.97
N ARG A 413 -6.17 10.89 -11.41
CA ARG A 413 -4.74 10.64 -11.62
C ARG A 413 -4.43 9.76 -12.83
N TYR A 414 -5.45 9.19 -13.48
CA TYR A 414 -5.28 8.26 -14.60
C TYR A 414 -4.97 9.02 -15.87
N LEU A 415 -3.95 8.57 -16.61
CA LEU A 415 -3.46 9.21 -17.82
C LEU A 415 -3.57 8.27 -19.03
N GLY A 416 -3.82 8.85 -20.18
CA GLY A 416 -3.79 8.16 -21.47
C GLY A 416 -5.17 7.91 -22.08
N PRO A 417 -5.19 7.50 -23.36
CA PRO A 417 -6.41 7.38 -24.14
C PRO A 417 -7.22 6.10 -23.87
N GLU A 418 -6.63 5.14 -23.17
CA GLU A 418 -7.26 3.85 -22.86
C GLU A 418 -7.88 3.78 -21.46
N VAL A 419 -7.95 4.93 -20.77
CA VAL A 419 -8.62 5.02 -19.48
C VAL A 419 -10.11 4.71 -19.64
N PRO A 420 -10.66 3.71 -18.92
CA PRO A 420 -12.08 3.38 -19.03
C PRO A 420 -12.97 4.56 -18.66
N ALA A 421 -14.06 4.75 -19.40
CA ALA A 421 -15.05 5.81 -19.13
C ALA A 421 -15.87 5.49 -17.86
N GLU A 422 -16.06 4.22 -17.56
CA GLU A 422 -16.80 3.75 -16.39
C GLU A 422 -16.09 4.13 -15.09
N HIS A 423 -16.85 4.67 -14.13
CA HIS A 423 -16.39 4.90 -12.77
C HIS A 423 -16.67 3.63 -11.93
N LEU A 424 -15.63 3.08 -11.36
CA LEU A 424 -15.72 1.87 -10.54
C LEU A 424 -15.77 2.23 -9.05
N LEU A 425 -16.62 1.55 -8.29
CA LEU A 425 -16.85 1.88 -6.88
C LEU A 425 -15.55 1.81 -6.04
N TRP A 426 -14.68 0.84 -6.32
CA TRP A 426 -13.40 0.68 -5.63
C TRP A 426 -12.36 1.81 -5.92
N GLN A 427 -12.64 2.69 -6.90
CA GLN A 427 -11.81 3.88 -7.18
C GLN A 427 -12.12 5.05 -6.24
N ASP A 428 -13.01 4.86 -5.28
CA ASP A 428 -13.47 5.90 -4.34
C ASP A 428 -13.95 7.17 -5.07
N PRO A 429 -14.96 7.07 -5.96
CA PRO A 429 -15.35 8.15 -6.83
C PRO A 429 -15.85 9.37 -6.04
N ILE A 430 -15.52 10.55 -6.55
CA ILE A 430 -15.96 11.84 -6.03
C ILE A 430 -16.53 12.64 -7.19
N PRO A 431 -17.69 13.31 -7.03
CA PRO A 431 -18.25 14.15 -8.08
C PRO A 431 -17.26 15.22 -8.56
N ALA A 432 -17.26 15.50 -9.85
CA ALA A 432 -16.52 16.63 -10.38
C ALA A 432 -17.13 17.96 -9.91
N VAL A 433 -16.31 19.01 -9.81
CA VAL A 433 -16.78 20.36 -9.49
C VAL A 433 -17.72 20.84 -10.61
N ASP A 434 -18.96 21.17 -10.24
CA ASP A 434 -20.06 21.55 -11.16
C ASP A 434 -20.59 22.97 -10.93
N HIS A 435 -19.91 23.75 -10.10
CA HIS A 435 -20.32 25.09 -9.70
C HIS A 435 -19.12 26.05 -9.58
N PRO A 436 -19.34 27.39 -9.61
CA PRO A 436 -18.30 28.35 -9.27
C PRO A 436 -17.80 28.14 -7.84
N LEU A 437 -16.48 28.21 -7.68
CA LEU A 437 -15.82 28.07 -6.38
C LEU A 437 -15.89 29.36 -5.56
N ILE A 438 -15.73 29.23 -4.25
CA ILE A 438 -15.59 30.35 -3.32
C ILE A 438 -14.27 31.09 -3.55
N ASP A 439 -14.27 32.40 -3.30
CA ASP A 439 -13.11 33.28 -3.37
C ASP A 439 -12.58 33.64 -1.96
N ASP A 440 -11.51 34.45 -1.91
CA ASP A 440 -10.87 34.83 -0.65
C ASP A 440 -11.80 35.60 0.31
N ALA A 441 -12.74 36.40 -0.23
CA ALA A 441 -13.72 37.10 0.58
C ALA A 441 -14.74 36.13 1.21
N ASP A 442 -15.15 35.13 0.45
CA ASP A 442 -16.02 34.03 0.94
C ASP A 442 -15.30 33.20 2.01
N VAL A 443 -14.03 32.89 1.79
CA VAL A 443 -13.17 32.16 2.76
C VAL A 443 -13.13 32.90 4.08
N ALA A 444 -12.86 34.23 4.06
CA ALA A 444 -12.84 35.02 5.28
C ALA A 444 -14.21 35.08 5.97
N ALA A 445 -15.28 35.26 5.23
CA ALA A 445 -16.64 35.27 5.74
C ALA A 445 -17.06 33.92 6.36
N LEU A 446 -16.71 32.81 5.72
CA LEU A 446 -17.01 31.47 6.20
C LEU A 446 -16.22 31.15 7.48
N LYS A 447 -14.93 31.50 7.56
CA LYS A 447 -14.14 31.36 8.79
C LYS A 447 -14.79 32.09 9.96
N ALA A 448 -15.25 33.33 9.74
CA ALA A 448 -15.95 34.09 10.76
C ALA A 448 -17.27 33.43 11.21
N LYS A 449 -18.06 32.92 10.26
CA LYS A 449 -19.29 32.19 10.55
C LYS A 449 -19.04 30.90 11.32
N VAL A 450 -18.01 30.15 10.96
CA VAL A 450 -17.61 28.91 11.67
C VAL A 450 -17.25 29.24 13.12
N LEU A 451 -16.42 30.25 13.35
CA LEU A 451 -16.05 30.66 14.71
C LEU A 451 -17.27 31.17 15.52
N ALA A 452 -18.26 31.77 14.86
CA ALA A 452 -19.49 32.22 15.49
C ALA A 452 -20.46 31.08 15.89
N THR A 453 -20.25 29.86 15.46
CA THR A 453 -21.05 28.69 15.87
C THR A 453 -20.88 28.34 17.34
N GLY A 454 -19.81 28.80 17.98
CA GLY A 454 -19.44 28.45 19.35
C GLY A 454 -18.73 27.11 19.48
N LEU A 455 -18.41 26.43 18.37
CA LEU A 455 -17.56 25.25 18.39
C LEU A 455 -16.16 25.61 18.88
N SER A 456 -15.58 24.78 19.72
CA SER A 456 -14.24 24.98 20.27
C SER A 456 -13.15 24.75 19.22
N VAL A 457 -11.98 25.32 19.45
CA VAL A 457 -10.78 25.03 18.66
C VAL A 457 -10.54 23.50 18.56
N SER A 458 -10.66 22.80 19.68
CA SER A 458 -10.50 21.34 19.73
C SER A 458 -11.47 20.61 18.79
N GLN A 459 -12.76 20.98 18.80
CA GLN A 459 -13.77 20.37 17.93
C GLN A 459 -13.50 20.62 16.45
N LEU A 460 -13.14 21.86 16.09
CA LEU A 460 -12.84 22.22 14.69
C LEU A 460 -11.59 21.50 14.17
N VAL A 461 -10.54 21.49 14.96
CA VAL A 461 -9.24 20.88 14.61
C VAL A 461 -9.37 19.35 14.55
N SER A 462 -10.02 18.72 15.55
CA SER A 462 -10.17 17.27 15.59
C SER A 462 -11.01 16.74 14.42
N THR A 463 -12.06 17.44 14.02
CA THR A 463 -12.91 17.05 12.89
C THR A 463 -12.17 17.16 11.58
N ALA A 464 -11.44 18.26 11.34
CA ALA A 464 -10.62 18.41 10.13
C ALA A 464 -9.52 17.34 10.05
N TRP A 465 -8.83 17.08 11.16
CA TRP A 465 -7.83 16.02 11.23
C TRP A 465 -8.42 14.65 10.95
N ALA A 466 -9.54 14.31 11.59
CA ALA A 466 -10.22 13.04 11.40
C ALA A 466 -10.63 12.81 9.92
N SER A 467 -11.04 13.88 9.23
CA SER A 467 -11.38 13.84 7.81
C SER A 467 -10.16 13.61 6.93
N ALA A 468 -9.10 14.41 7.12
CA ALA A 468 -7.93 14.44 6.25
C ALA A 468 -6.94 13.28 6.53
N ALA A 469 -6.74 12.92 7.78
CA ALA A 469 -5.71 11.96 8.21
C ALA A 469 -6.04 10.48 7.92
N THR A 470 -7.15 10.20 7.24
CA THR A 470 -7.44 8.88 6.66
C THR A 470 -6.61 8.62 5.40
N PHE A 471 -5.99 9.65 4.82
CA PHE A 471 -5.17 9.50 3.63
C PHE A 471 -3.99 8.55 3.84
N ARG A 472 -3.72 7.75 2.80
CA ARG A 472 -2.55 6.87 2.73
C ARG A 472 -1.76 7.20 1.46
N GLY A 473 -0.51 7.63 1.61
CA GLY A 473 0.39 7.89 0.49
C GLY A 473 0.76 6.65 -0.32
N SER A 474 0.60 5.48 0.28
CA SER A 474 0.87 4.17 -0.34
C SER A 474 -0.05 3.87 -1.52
N ASP A 475 -1.37 3.98 -1.33
CA ASP A 475 -2.38 3.71 -2.37
C ASP A 475 -3.25 4.93 -2.71
N LYS A 476 -2.96 6.05 -2.08
CA LYS A 476 -3.64 7.34 -2.32
C LYS A 476 -5.16 7.31 -2.07
N ARG A 477 -5.56 6.46 -1.13
CA ARG A 477 -6.93 6.39 -0.63
C ARG A 477 -7.11 7.25 0.60
N GLY A 478 -8.35 7.56 0.93
CA GLY A 478 -8.69 8.43 2.05
C GLY A 478 -8.48 9.91 1.74
N GLY A 479 -8.46 10.72 2.80
CA GLY A 479 -8.34 12.17 2.70
C GLY A 479 -9.66 12.92 2.89
N ALA A 480 -9.58 14.25 2.91
CA ALA A 480 -10.71 15.12 3.21
C ALA A 480 -11.73 15.25 2.07
N ASN A 481 -11.30 15.04 0.82
CA ASN A 481 -12.17 15.16 -0.34
C ASN A 481 -13.27 14.08 -0.30
N GLY A 482 -14.49 14.46 -0.63
CA GLY A 482 -15.65 13.60 -0.52
C GLY A 482 -16.43 13.74 0.79
N ALA A 483 -15.89 14.39 1.81
CA ALA A 483 -16.49 14.50 3.15
C ALA A 483 -17.03 13.16 3.68
N ARG A 484 -16.33 12.05 3.41
CA ARG A 484 -16.79 10.71 3.79
C ARG A 484 -16.86 10.48 5.30
N ILE A 485 -16.27 11.39 6.08
CA ILE A 485 -16.40 11.38 7.55
C ILE A 485 -17.88 11.45 8.02
N ARG A 486 -18.79 12.02 7.21
CA ARG A 486 -20.23 12.05 7.49
C ARG A 486 -21.00 10.78 7.06
N LEU A 487 -20.34 9.89 6.33
CA LEU A 487 -20.90 8.67 5.74
C LEU A 487 -20.45 7.41 6.49
N ALA A 488 -21.22 6.35 6.36
CA ALA A 488 -20.74 5.04 6.80
C ALA A 488 -19.59 4.58 5.88
N PRO A 489 -18.55 3.92 6.43
CA PRO A 489 -18.37 3.52 7.82
C PRO A 489 -17.71 4.59 8.71
N GLN A 490 -17.15 5.67 8.16
CA GLN A 490 -16.28 6.61 8.89
C GLN A 490 -16.99 7.34 10.03
N LYS A 491 -18.25 7.72 9.83
CA LYS A 491 -19.05 8.41 10.88
C LYS A 491 -19.22 7.58 12.14
N ASP A 492 -19.13 6.26 12.03
CA ASP A 492 -19.40 5.30 13.10
C ASP A 492 -18.12 4.79 13.78
N TRP A 493 -16.95 5.18 13.30
CA TRP A 493 -15.67 4.78 13.90
C TRP A 493 -15.49 5.38 15.29
N GLU A 494 -15.11 4.55 16.25
CA GLU A 494 -14.88 4.96 17.65
C GLU A 494 -13.92 6.15 17.76
N VAL A 495 -12.83 6.13 16.98
CA VAL A 495 -11.81 7.19 16.96
C VAL A 495 -12.41 8.57 16.59
N ASN A 496 -13.51 8.61 15.88
CA ASN A 496 -14.19 9.83 15.45
C ASN A 496 -15.25 10.31 16.47
N GLN A 497 -15.49 9.55 17.55
CA GLN A 497 -16.43 9.91 18.60
C GLN A 497 -17.81 10.27 18.00
N PRO A 498 -18.61 9.30 17.50
CA PRO A 498 -19.77 9.54 16.64
C PRO A 498 -20.75 10.61 17.12
N ALA A 499 -21.06 10.66 18.41
CA ALA A 499 -22.00 11.65 18.97
C ALA A 499 -21.42 13.08 18.92
N ALA A 500 -20.15 13.24 19.27
CA ALA A 500 -19.46 14.54 19.21
C ALA A 500 -19.28 14.99 17.76
N LEU A 501 -18.92 14.08 16.88
CA LEU A 501 -18.79 14.34 15.44
C LEU A 501 -20.11 14.81 14.83
N ALA A 502 -21.23 14.13 15.15
CA ALA A 502 -22.55 14.49 14.63
C ALA A 502 -22.93 15.95 14.97
N ALA A 503 -22.65 16.40 16.19
CA ALA A 503 -22.92 17.78 16.62
C ALA A 503 -22.07 18.82 15.84
N VAL A 504 -20.81 18.49 15.57
CA VAL A 504 -19.96 19.38 14.77
C VAL A 504 -20.42 19.44 13.32
N LEU A 505 -20.76 18.30 12.72
CA LEU A 505 -21.25 18.22 11.34
C LEU A 505 -22.57 18.97 11.18
N GLU A 506 -23.52 18.83 12.11
CA GLU A 506 -24.78 19.56 12.08
C GLU A 506 -24.56 21.09 12.06
N ALA A 507 -23.64 21.58 12.89
CA ALA A 507 -23.31 23.01 12.93
C ALA A 507 -22.67 23.48 11.61
N LEU A 508 -21.75 22.69 11.03
CA LEU A 508 -21.10 23.02 9.77
C LEU A 508 -22.07 22.92 8.57
N GLU A 509 -22.96 21.95 8.55
CA GLU A 509 -24.02 21.83 7.53
C GLU A 509 -24.97 23.04 7.60
N GLY A 510 -25.26 23.53 8.79
CA GLY A 510 -26.03 24.78 8.98
C GLY A 510 -25.32 25.99 8.36
N VAL A 511 -24.01 26.12 8.54
CA VAL A 511 -23.20 27.18 7.91
C VAL A 511 -23.17 27.03 6.39
N GLN A 512 -22.94 25.81 5.91
CA GLN A 512 -22.96 25.48 4.47
C GLN A 512 -24.27 25.88 3.82
N LYS A 513 -25.40 25.43 4.40
CA LYS A 513 -26.72 25.73 3.87
C LYS A 513 -27.00 27.23 3.85
N ALA A 514 -26.73 27.94 4.92
CA ALA A 514 -26.94 29.37 4.99
C ALA A 514 -26.10 30.15 3.99
N PHE A 515 -24.85 29.72 3.76
CA PHE A 515 -23.99 30.31 2.74
C PHE A 515 -24.52 30.04 1.33
N ASN A 516 -24.78 28.79 1.00
CA ASN A 516 -25.16 28.38 -0.34
C ASN A 516 -26.54 28.97 -0.75
N ASP A 517 -27.50 29.02 0.17
CA ASP A 517 -28.83 29.62 -0.06
C ASP A 517 -28.77 31.13 -0.31
N ALA A 518 -27.75 31.80 0.22
CA ALA A 518 -27.57 33.25 0.05
C ALA A 518 -26.85 33.64 -1.27
N GLN A 519 -26.31 32.67 -2.01
CA GLN A 519 -25.55 32.94 -3.21
C GLN A 519 -26.45 33.17 -4.42
N THR A 520 -26.04 34.14 -5.26
CA THR A 520 -26.59 34.35 -6.60
C THR A 520 -25.56 33.89 -7.63
N GLY A 521 -25.97 33.22 -8.71
CA GLY A 521 -25.04 32.73 -9.74
C GLY A 521 -24.48 31.33 -9.52
N GLY A 522 -25.03 30.57 -8.57
CA GLY A 522 -24.72 29.16 -8.39
C GLY A 522 -23.43 28.85 -7.64
N LYS A 523 -22.74 29.85 -7.07
CA LYS A 523 -21.56 29.64 -6.22
C LYS A 523 -21.93 28.79 -5.01
N LYS A 524 -21.08 27.83 -4.64
CA LYS A 524 -21.31 26.94 -3.50
C LYS A 524 -20.00 26.61 -2.79
N VAL A 525 -20.12 26.25 -1.52
CA VAL A 525 -19.08 25.57 -0.75
C VAL A 525 -19.53 24.14 -0.47
N SER A 526 -18.66 23.17 -0.72
CA SER A 526 -18.88 21.79 -0.29
C SER A 526 -18.67 21.62 1.22
N LEU A 527 -19.25 20.58 1.80
CA LEU A 527 -18.98 20.25 3.19
C LEU A 527 -17.52 19.82 3.38
N ALA A 528 -16.95 19.13 2.40
CA ALA A 528 -15.54 18.75 2.40
C ALA A 528 -14.62 19.98 2.51
N ASP A 529 -14.84 21.00 1.70
CA ASP A 529 -14.11 22.27 1.79
C ASP A 529 -14.37 22.98 3.14
N LEU A 530 -15.62 22.99 3.59
CA LEU A 530 -15.97 23.68 4.83
C LEU A 530 -15.34 23.02 6.08
N ILE A 531 -15.25 21.69 6.12
CA ILE A 531 -14.57 20.97 7.21
C ILE A 531 -13.08 21.38 7.29
N VAL A 532 -12.39 21.38 6.14
CA VAL A 532 -10.98 21.81 6.08
C VAL A 532 -10.82 23.28 6.46
N LEU A 533 -11.72 24.13 5.97
CA LEU A 533 -11.74 25.55 6.29
C LEU A 533 -12.02 25.81 7.78
N ALA A 534 -12.89 25.01 8.38
CA ALA A 534 -13.18 25.06 9.81
C ALA A 534 -11.95 24.71 10.65
N GLY A 535 -11.20 23.69 10.23
CA GLY A 535 -9.90 23.38 10.86
C GLY A 535 -8.91 24.52 10.75
N ALA A 536 -8.80 25.15 9.58
CA ALA A 536 -7.96 26.32 9.37
C ALA A 536 -8.36 27.49 10.29
N ALA A 537 -9.67 27.78 10.41
CA ALA A 537 -10.18 28.81 11.32
C ALA A 537 -9.81 28.52 12.79
N GLY A 538 -9.91 27.25 13.22
CA GLY A 538 -9.52 26.80 14.55
C GLY A 538 -8.02 27.01 14.81
N VAL A 539 -7.17 26.64 13.86
CA VAL A 539 -5.71 26.84 13.94
C VAL A 539 -5.35 28.32 14.00
N GLU A 540 -5.94 29.14 13.14
CA GLU A 540 -5.71 30.60 13.16
C GLU A 540 -6.15 31.23 14.48
N GLN A 541 -7.30 30.82 15.03
CA GLN A 541 -7.78 31.30 16.32
C GLN A 541 -6.81 30.90 17.45
N ALA A 542 -6.30 29.67 17.42
CA ALA A 542 -5.33 29.20 18.40
C ALA A 542 -3.99 29.91 18.30
N ALA A 543 -3.52 30.25 17.12
CA ALA A 543 -2.33 31.06 16.89
C ALA A 543 -2.54 32.49 17.41
N LYS A 544 -3.71 33.08 17.16
CA LYS A 544 -4.10 34.41 17.70
C LYS A 544 -4.11 34.40 19.23
N ASN A 545 -4.61 33.31 19.86
CA ASN A 545 -4.57 33.15 21.32
C ASN A 545 -3.11 33.14 21.85
N ALA A 546 -2.16 32.71 21.04
CA ALA A 546 -0.72 32.74 21.33
C ALA A 546 -0.06 34.09 21.00
N GLY A 547 -0.82 35.06 20.52
CA GLY A 547 -0.32 36.38 20.12
C GLY A 547 0.33 36.43 18.73
N ILE A 548 0.11 35.39 17.89
CA ILE A 548 0.69 35.30 16.57
C ILE A 548 -0.40 35.40 15.51
N ALA A 549 -0.24 36.33 14.58
CA ALA A 549 -1.09 36.46 13.40
C ALA A 549 -0.54 35.59 12.29
N ILE A 550 -1.32 34.58 11.84
CA ILE A 550 -0.97 33.72 10.74
C ILE A 550 -2.22 33.37 9.93
N THR A 551 -2.06 33.19 8.64
CA THR A 551 -3.11 32.69 7.75
C THR A 551 -2.77 31.25 7.36
N VAL A 552 -3.71 30.32 7.56
CA VAL A 552 -3.61 28.96 7.07
C VAL A 552 -4.02 28.95 5.59
N PRO A 553 -3.15 28.55 4.66
CA PRO A 553 -3.50 28.47 3.25
C PRO A 553 -4.74 27.58 3.04
N PHE A 554 -5.59 27.96 2.10
CA PHE A 554 -6.77 27.18 1.73
C PHE A 554 -7.00 27.25 0.23
N ALA A 555 -7.26 26.09 -0.39
CA ALA A 555 -7.65 25.97 -1.78
C ALA A 555 -9.02 25.28 -1.88
N PRO A 556 -10.06 25.92 -2.42
CA PRO A 556 -11.37 25.32 -2.65
C PRO A 556 -11.31 24.29 -3.79
N GLY A 557 -12.34 23.45 -3.91
CA GLY A 557 -12.48 22.51 -5.00
C GLY A 557 -12.72 21.05 -4.58
N ARG A 558 -12.82 20.76 -3.29
CA ARG A 558 -13.32 19.48 -2.80
C ARG A 558 -14.81 19.38 -3.03
N MET A 559 -15.30 18.17 -3.27
CA MET A 559 -16.71 17.87 -3.45
C MET A 559 -17.17 16.84 -2.42
N ASP A 560 -18.48 16.71 -2.27
CA ASP A 560 -19.10 15.79 -1.32
C ASP A 560 -19.53 14.52 -2.06
N ALA A 561 -18.98 13.37 -1.65
CA ALA A 561 -19.41 12.07 -2.16
C ALA A 561 -20.75 11.65 -1.54
N SER A 562 -21.48 10.79 -2.24
CA SER A 562 -22.69 10.15 -1.71
C SER A 562 -22.37 8.82 -1.02
N GLN A 563 -23.37 8.25 -0.32
CA GLN A 563 -23.22 6.93 0.29
C GLN A 563 -23.12 5.84 -0.79
N GLU A 564 -23.80 6.01 -1.92
CA GLU A 564 -23.77 5.10 -3.06
C GLU A 564 -22.40 5.09 -3.76
N GLU A 565 -21.67 6.21 -3.69
CA GLU A 565 -20.29 6.35 -4.19
C GLU A 565 -19.23 5.86 -3.19
N THR A 566 -19.65 5.30 -2.06
CA THR A 566 -18.77 4.85 -0.98
C THR A 566 -18.85 3.33 -0.82
N ASP A 567 -17.75 2.66 -1.12
CA ASP A 567 -17.58 1.23 -0.87
C ASP A 567 -17.33 1.01 0.63
N VAL A 568 -18.42 0.73 1.37
CA VAL A 568 -18.40 0.62 2.84
C VAL A 568 -17.41 -0.43 3.32
N ASP A 569 -17.39 -1.60 2.67
CA ASP A 569 -16.54 -2.71 3.07
C ASP A 569 -15.06 -2.41 2.76
N ALA A 570 -14.78 -1.86 1.59
CA ALA A 570 -13.42 -1.47 1.20
C ALA A 570 -12.91 -0.26 2.00
N MET A 571 -13.79 0.63 2.47
CA MET A 571 -13.44 1.76 3.33
C MET A 571 -13.13 1.35 4.78
N ALA A 572 -13.62 0.22 5.24
CA ALA A 572 -13.41 -0.23 6.61
C ALA A 572 -11.92 -0.40 6.95
N VAL A 573 -11.09 -0.76 5.97
CA VAL A 573 -9.62 -0.90 6.17
C VAL A 573 -8.91 0.43 6.44
N LEU A 574 -9.57 1.57 6.22
CA LEU A 574 -9.03 2.90 6.53
C LEU A 574 -9.28 3.32 7.98
N GLU A 575 -10.03 2.52 8.76
CA GLU A 575 -10.25 2.81 10.18
C GLU A 575 -8.92 2.86 10.93
N PRO A 576 -8.59 3.98 11.60
CA PRO A 576 -7.38 4.06 12.38
C PRO A 576 -7.44 3.10 13.58
N LEU A 577 -6.60 2.09 13.59
CA LEU A 577 -6.41 1.21 14.75
C LEU A 577 -5.54 1.89 15.81
N ALA A 578 -4.72 2.83 15.38
CA ALA A 578 -3.95 3.73 16.22
C ALA A 578 -3.84 5.08 15.52
N ASP A 579 -3.90 6.15 16.30
CA ASP A 579 -3.62 7.50 15.82
C ASP A 579 -2.85 8.26 16.91
N GLY A 580 -1.53 8.17 16.87
CA GLY A 580 -0.66 8.84 17.83
C GLY A 580 -0.80 10.37 17.81
N PHE A 581 -1.25 10.97 16.71
CA PHE A 581 -1.53 12.40 16.62
C PHE A 581 -2.73 12.84 17.48
N ARG A 582 -3.71 11.94 17.71
CA ARG A 582 -4.86 12.12 18.60
C ARG A 582 -4.75 11.34 19.92
N ASN A 583 -3.59 10.79 20.19
CA ASN A 583 -3.30 9.93 21.36
C ASN A 583 -4.27 8.74 21.51
N TYR A 584 -4.62 8.13 20.37
CA TYR A 584 -5.59 7.05 20.29
C TYR A 584 -4.94 5.69 19.98
N LEU A 585 -5.40 4.69 20.70
CA LEU A 585 -5.07 3.29 20.48
C LEU A 585 -6.33 2.46 20.74
N LYS A 586 -6.83 1.77 19.72
CA LYS A 586 -8.09 1.03 19.80
C LYS A 586 -8.04 -0.09 20.84
N HIS A 587 -6.92 -0.80 20.89
CA HIS A 587 -6.59 -1.80 21.92
C HIS A 587 -5.07 -2.00 21.96
N PRO A 588 -4.53 -2.65 23.01
CA PRO A 588 -3.09 -2.95 23.04
C PRO A 588 -2.69 -3.87 21.89
N TYR A 589 -1.61 -3.49 21.18
CA TYR A 589 -1.00 -4.28 20.11
C TYR A 589 0.37 -4.78 20.55
N LYS A 590 0.91 -5.79 19.85
CA LYS A 590 2.30 -6.22 20.02
C LYS A 590 3.29 -5.12 19.62
N THR A 591 2.94 -4.38 18.55
CA THR A 591 3.71 -3.22 18.09
C THR A 591 3.46 -2.04 19.04
N PRO A 592 4.50 -1.39 19.58
CA PRO A 592 4.35 -0.28 20.52
C PRO A 592 3.74 0.94 19.84
N ALA A 593 3.01 1.74 20.61
CA ALA A 593 2.24 2.90 20.11
C ALA A 593 3.11 3.94 19.38
N GLU A 594 4.34 4.14 19.81
CA GLU A 594 5.30 5.04 19.16
C GLU A 594 5.72 4.55 17.76
N ALA A 595 5.82 3.24 17.56
CA ALA A 595 6.09 2.68 16.24
C ALA A 595 4.87 2.83 15.30
N LEU A 596 3.66 2.69 15.84
CA LEU A 596 2.41 2.94 15.10
C LEU A 596 2.24 4.43 14.74
N LEU A 597 2.75 5.35 15.57
CA LEU A 597 2.81 6.78 15.22
C LEU A 597 3.70 7.00 13.98
N VAL A 598 4.90 6.41 13.98
CA VAL A 598 5.83 6.56 12.85
C VAL A 598 5.25 5.93 11.58
N ASP A 599 4.60 4.78 11.70
CA ASP A 599 3.92 4.14 10.57
C ASP A 599 2.83 5.05 9.98
N LYS A 600 1.99 5.66 10.81
CA LYS A 600 0.97 6.62 10.35
C LYS A 600 1.60 7.88 9.76
N ALA A 601 2.68 8.39 10.34
CA ALA A 601 3.40 9.53 9.78
C ALA A 601 3.94 9.24 8.38
N GLN A 602 4.49 8.03 8.17
CA GLN A 602 4.96 7.60 6.87
C GLN A 602 3.82 7.48 5.85
N LEU A 603 2.67 6.93 6.23
CA LEU A 603 1.47 6.88 5.36
C LEU A 603 0.96 8.28 5.00
N LEU A 604 1.10 9.25 5.91
CA LEU A 604 0.80 10.66 5.65
C LEU A 604 1.94 11.41 4.94
N THR A 605 2.97 10.72 4.51
CA THR A 605 4.15 11.30 3.83
C THR A 605 4.89 12.37 4.63
N LEU A 606 4.81 12.30 5.95
CA LEU A 606 5.41 13.30 6.85
C LEU A 606 6.89 12.98 7.09
N THR A 607 7.68 14.04 7.21
CA THR A 607 9.05 13.99 7.74
C THR A 607 9.03 13.93 9.28
N ALA A 608 10.16 13.61 9.89
CA ALA A 608 10.26 13.60 11.35
C ALA A 608 9.99 14.98 11.98
N PRO A 609 10.48 16.12 11.45
CA PRO A 609 10.07 17.46 11.93
C PRO A 609 8.56 17.71 11.80
N GLU A 610 7.94 17.38 10.66
CA GLU A 610 6.49 17.54 10.45
C GLU A 610 5.67 16.71 11.45
N MET A 611 6.04 15.44 11.66
CA MET A 611 5.43 14.60 12.69
C MET A 611 5.56 15.24 14.08
N THR A 612 6.73 15.76 14.41
CA THR A 612 7.03 16.35 15.72
C THR A 612 6.14 17.56 16.00
N VAL A 613 6.08 18.53 15.09
CA VAL A 613 5.25 19.75 15.28
C VAL A 613 3.76 19.41 15.31
N LEU A 614 3.31 18.44 14.51
CA LEU A 614 1.90 18.03 14.50
C LEU A 614 1.50 17.37 15.83
N VAL A 615 2.32 16.48 16.37
CA VAL A 615 2.03 15.86 17.68
C VAL A 615 1.96 16.94 18.75
N GLY A 616 2.99 17.77 18.89
CA GLY A 616 3.03 18.82 19.91
C GLY A 616 1.89 19.83 19.79
N GLY A 617 1.58 20.25 18.56
CA GLY A 617 0.50 21.19 18.30
C GLY A 617 -0.88 20.60 18.57
N LEU A 618 -1.17 19.40 18.10
CA LEU A 618 -2.45 18.75 18.35
C LEU A 618 -2.69 18.47 19.84
N ARG A 619 -1.63 18.23 20.63
CA ARG A 619 -1.74 18.12 22.09
C ARG A 619 -2.19 19.44 22.74
N VAL A 620 -1.55 20.55 22.43
CA VAL A 620 -1.90 21.84 23.01
C VAL A 620 -3.25 22.37 22.49
N LEU A 621 -3.69 21.92 21.32
CA LEU A 621 -5.01 22.23 20.77
C LEU A 621 -6.12 21.36 21.36
N GLY A 622 -5.80 20.33 22.14
CA GLY A 622 -6.76 19.44 22.77
C GLY A 622 -7.44 18.47 21.79
N ALA A 623 -6.72 18.03 20.77
CA ALA A 623 -7.27 17.15 19.72
C ALA A 623 -7.29 15.66 20.10
N ASN A 624 -6.98 15.30 21.34
CA ASN A 624 -7.01 13.92 21.82
C ASN A 624 -8.41 13.31 21.75
N VAL A 625 -8.50 12.05 21.36
CA VAL A 625 -9.76 11.28 21.39
C VAL A 625 -10.25 11.15 22.84
N GLY A 626 -11.56 11.37 23.07
CA GLY A 626 -12.18 11.26 24.40
C GLY A 626 -11.78 12.34 25.38
N ASP A 627 -11.32 13.48 24.90
CA ASP A 627 -10.84 14.62 25.74
C ASP A 627 -9.74 14.22 26.74
N SER A 628 -8.98 13.17 26.42
CA SER A 628 -7.86 12.71 27.23
C SER A 628 -6.85 13.82 27.46
N LYS A 629 -6.35 13.92 28.69
CA LYS A 629 -5.34 14.92 29.07
C LYS A 629 -3.90 14.43 28.93
N HIS A 630 -3.70 13.19 28.50
CA HIS A 630 -2.36 12.66 28.29
C HIS A 630 -1.63 13.41 27.18
N GLY A 631 -0.46 13.92 27.47
CA GLY A 631 0.35 14.71 26.54
C GLY A 631 -0.05 16.17 26.39
N VAL A 632 -1.12 16.62 27.05
CA VAL A 632 -1.53 18.02 27.08
C VAL A 632 -0.66 18.78 28.08
N PHE A 633 0.59 19.04 27.69
CA PHE A 633 1.60 19.69 28.54
C PHE A 633 1.52 21.20 28.43
N THR A 634 0.34 21.75 28.73
CA THR A 634 0.10 23.20 28.71
C THR A 634 -0.96 23.60 29.73
N ASP A 635 -0.82 24.78 30.31
CA ASP A 635 -1.85 25.42 31.15
C ASP A 635 -2.84 26.23 30.31
N ARG A 636 -2.65 26.29 28.98
CA ARG A 636 -3.41 27.10 28.02
C ARG A 636 -3.93 26.27 26.85
N PRO A 637 -4.77 25.23 27.08
CA PRO A 637 -5.30 24.43 25.99
C PRO A 637 -6.10 25.29 25.00
N GLY A 638 -6.02 24.96 23.70
CA GLY A 638 -6.62 25.78 22.64
C GLY A 638 -5.76 26.97 22.22
N THR A 639 -4.53 27.04 22.70
CA THR A 639 -3.52 28.04 22.31
C THR A 639 -2.39 27.34 21.57
N LEU A 640 -2.08 27.74 20.35
CA LEU A 640 -1.01 27.11 19.54
C LEU A 640 0.35 27.60 20.03
N SER A 641 0.81 26.97 21.09
CA SER A 641 2.08 27.29 21.75
C SER A 641 3.06 26.11 21.67
N ASN A 642 4.34 26.38 21.85
CA ASN A 642 5.38 25.35 21.97
C ASN A 642 5.48 24.72 23.36
N ASP A 643 4.46 24.93 24.21
CA ASP A 643 4.41 24.46 25.60
C ASP A 643 4.64 22.94 25.73
N PHE A 644 4.16 22.15 24.78
CA PHE A 644 4.37 20.69 24.80
C PHE A 644 5.86 20.36 24.94
N PHE A 645 6.70 20.96 24.12
CA PHE A 645 8.15 20.69 24.11
C PHE A 645 8.85 21.30 25.31
N ALA A 646 8.52 22.53 25.64
CA ALA A 646 9.11 23.24 26.80
C ALA A 646 8.82 22.46 28.12
N ASN A 647 7.60 21.98 28.30
CA ASN A 647 7.20 21.27 29.51
C ASN A 647 7.65 19.79 29.53
N LEU A 648 7.69 19.12 28.35
CA LEU A 648 8.24 17.77 28.26
C LEU A 648 9.71 17.70 28.70
N LEU A 649 10.49 18.70 28.28
CA LEU A 649 11.94 18.78 28.52
C LEU A 649 12.31 19.49 29.84
N ASP A 650 11.33 19.99 30.59
CA ASP A 650 11.58 20.69 31.86
C ASP A 650 12.16 19.74 32.91
N MET A 651 13.41 20.01 33.31
CA MET A 651 14.12 19.19 34.29
C MET A 651 13.53 19.27 35.71
N ARG A 652 12.59 20.18 35.97
CA ARG A 652 11.82 20.21 37.23
C ARG A 652 10.78 19.12 37.29
N THR A 653 10.48 18.46 36.16
CA THR A 653 9.56 17.33 36.05
C THR A 653 10.32 16.03 36.07
N GLU A 654 9.88 15.09 36.92
CA GLU A 654 10.33 13.68 36.95
C GLU A 654 9.20 12.80 36.38
N TRP A 655 9.53 11.99 35.40
CA TRP A 655 8.56 11.07 34.79
C TRP A 655 8.62 9.70 35.46
N LYS A 656 7.45 9.17 35.84
CA LYS A 656 7.32 7.83 36.45
C LYS A 656 6.20 7.04 35.76
N PRO A 657 6.40 5.74 35.46
CA PRO A 657 5.34 4.90 34.95
C PRO A 657 4.25 4.73 36.02
N VAL A 658 2.99 4.71 35.55
CA VAL A 658 1.82 4.51 36.43
C VAL A 658 1.51 3.03 36.60
N SER A 659 1.86 2.20 35.62
CA SER A 659 1.59 0.76 35.58
C SER A 659 2.81 -0.04 35.17
N ALA A 660 2.78 -1.33 35.41
CA ALA A 660 3.81 -2.27 34.95
C ALA A 660 3.89 -2.38 33.41
N ALA A 661 2.83 -1.98 32.70
CA ALA A 661 2.79 -1.98 31.25
C ALA A 661 3.63 -0.84 30.63
N ASN A 662 4.00 0.16 31.42
CA ASN A 662 4.77 1.33 30.96
C ASN A 662 4.15 2.02 29.73
N ASP A 663 2.83 2.16 29.71
CA ASP A 663 2.06 2.78 28.65
C ASP A 663 1.60 4.21 28.99
N VAL A 664 1.40 4.50 30.28
CA VAL A 664 1.07 5.81 30.83
C VAL A 664 2.07 6.22 31.91
N PHE A 665 2.39 7.50 31.96
CA PHE A 665 3.38 8.10 32.85
C PHE A 665 2.83 9.34 33.53
N GLU A 666 3.28 9.56 34.76
CA GLU A 666 3.04 10.80 35.49
C GLU A 666 4.29 11.66 35.50
N GLY A 667 4.15 12.93 35.09
CA GLY A 667 5.15 13.98 35.26
C GLY A 667 4.94 14.66 36.60
N ARG A 668 5.90 14.45 37.53
CA ARG A 668 5.83 14.97 38.90
C ARG A 668 6.82 16.11 39.11
N ASP A 669 6.40 17.14 39.81
CA ASP A 669 7.31 18.17 40.27
C ASP A 669 8.35 17.57 41.23
N ARG A 670 9.64 17.75 40.93
CA ARG A 670 10.74 17.16 41.72
C ARG A 670 10.82 17.66 43.16
N ALA A 671 10.40 18.89 43.41
CA ALA A 671 10.48 19.50 44.75
C ALA A 671 9.31 19.04 45.62
N THR A 672 8.12 18.95 45.06
CA THR A 672 6.88 18.69 45.82
C THR A 672 6.36 17.24 45.67
N GLY A 673 6.74 16.56 44.64
CA GLY A 673 6.21 15.23 44.29
C GLY A 673 4.81 15.25 43.68
N ALA A 674 4.21 16.43 43.53
CA ALA A 674 2.87 16.58 42.99
C ALA A 674 2.82 16.24 41.50
N VAL A 675 1.77 15.53 41.07
CA VAL A 675 1.53 15.25 39.66
C VAL A 675 1.14 16.52 38.95
N LYS A 676 1.89 16.87 37.92
CA LYS A 676 1.65 18.04 37.08
C LYS A 676 1.10 17.65 35.70
N TRP A 677 1.66 16.61 35.12
CA TRP A 677 1.31 16.12 33.80
C TRP A 677 1.05 14.62 33.77
N THR A 678 0.32 14.16 32.80
CA THR A 678 0.28 12.73 32.41
C THR A 678 0.57 12.60 30.92
N GLY A 679 1.25 11.54 30.53
CA GLY A 679 1.60 11.30 29.13
C GLY A 679 1.61 9.81 28.80
N THR A 680 1.56 9.51 27.52
CA THR A 680 1.70 8.16 26.97
C THR A 680 3.12 7.94 26.45
N ARG A 681 3.41 6.72 26.01
CA ARG A 681 4.65 6.39 25.30
C ARG A 681 4.87 7.29 24.09
N VAL A 682 3.78 7.59 23.34
CA VAL A 682 3.80 8.48 22.16
C VAL A 682 4.24 9.92 22.53
N ASP A 683 3.88 10.38 23.72
CA ASP A 683 4.29 11.71 24.19
C ASP A 683 5.75 11.72 24.65
N LEU A 684 6.13 10.72 25.43
CA LEU A 684 7.45 10.68 26.06
C LEU A 684 8.58 10.32 25.08
N ILE A 685 8.28 9.66 23.96
CA ILE A 685 9.30 9.32 22.96
C ILE A 685 10.03 10.55 22.42
N PHE A 686 9.35 11.71 22.37
CA PHE A 686 9.95 12.97 21.93
C PHE A 686 10.98 13.56 22.93
N GLY A 687 10.98 13.07 24.17
CA GLY A 687 12.01 13.41 25.15
C GLY A 687 13.07 12.31 25.34
N SER A 688 12.76 11.07 24.97
CA SER A 688 13.63 9.90 25.22
C SER A 688 14.44 9.46 24.01
N HIS A 689 13.85 9.47 22.81
CA HIS A 689 14.56 9.13 21.58
C HIS A 689 15.50 10.25 21.17
N SER A 690 16.78 9.98 20.98
CA SER A 690 17.81 11.02 20.77
C SER A 690 17.52 11.95 19.58
N GLN A 691 17.06 11.42 18.45
CA GLN A 691 16.74 12.21 17.26
C GLN A 691 15.47 13.04 17.47
N LEU A 692 14.41 12.45 18.03
CA LEU A 692 13.16 13.18 18.30
C LEU A 692 13.36 14.23 19.39
N ARG A 693 14.20 13.94 20.41
CA ARG A 693 14.56 14.92 21.41
C ARG A 693 15.32 16.12 20.82
N ALA A 694 16.25 15.87 19.89
CA ALA A 694 16.95 16.96 19.21
C ALA A 694 15.97 17.88 18.47
N LEU A 695 14.93 17.32 17.83
CA LEU A 695 13.85 18.12 17.23
C LEU A 695 13.01 18.85 18.28
N ALA A 696 12.64 18.14 19.37
CA ALA A 696 11.89 18.73 20.47
C ALA A 696 12.65 19.90 21.13
N GLU A 697 13.98 19.82 21.27
CA GLU A 697 14.83 20.89 21.81
C GLU A 697 14.79 22.14 20.93
N VAL A 698 14.73 21.99 19.59
CA VAL A 698 14.55 23.14 18.68
C VAL A 698 13.25 23.86 18.98
N TYR A 699 12.14 23.13 19.07
CA TYR A 699 10.82 23.72 19.28
C TYR A 699 10.56 24.13 20.75
N GLY A 700 11.26 23.54 21.71
CA GLY A 700 11.20 23.90 23.13
C GLY A 700 12.02 25.13 23.51
N SER A 701 12.84 25.67 22.60
CA SER A 701 13.68 26.83 22.85
C SER A 701 12.85 28.09 23.02
N ALA A 702 13.36 29.05 23.78
CA ALA A 702 12.64 30.28 24.15
C ALA A 702 12.28 31.18 22.95
N ASP A 703 13.04 31.10 21.87
CA ASP A 703 12.85 31.87 20.63
C ASP A 703 12.05 31.08 19.56
N ALA A 704 11.57 29.86 19.88
CA ALA A 704 10.99 28.96 18.88
C ALA A 704 9.48 29.14 18.63
N GLN A 705 8.78 29.99 19.40
CA GLN A 705 7.32 30.08 19.34
C GLN A 705 6.79 30.38 17.92
N GLU A 706 7.34 31.38 17.24
CA GLU A 706 6.91 31.73 15.88
C GLU A 706 7.30 30.66 14.86
N LYS A 707 8.51 30.10 14.99
CA LYS A 707 8.95 29.00 14.14
C LYS A 707 8.03 27.78 14.27
N PHE A 708 7.70 27.41 15.50
CA PHE A 708 6.80 26.31 15.78
C PHE A 708 5.44 26.51 15.10
N VAL A 709 4.83 27.71 15.25
CA VAL A 709 3.53 28.00 14.64
C VAL A 709 3.59 27.91 13.11
N ARG A 710 4.64 28.47 12.49
CA ARG A 710 4.81 28.39 11.03
C ARG A 710 4.98 26.95 10.54
N ASP A 711 5.82 26.20 11.21
CA ASP A 711 6.12 24.81 10.83
C ASP A 711 4.89 23.91 11.07
N PHE A 712 4.14 24.16 12.16
CA PHE A 712 2.86 23.48 12.39
C PHE A 712 1.86 23.77 11.27
N VAL A 713 1.67 25.04 10.91
CA VAL A 713 0.73 25.44 9.84
C VAL A 713 1.13 24.83 8.51
N ALA A 714 2.42 24.79 8.19
CA ALA A 714 2.91 24.14 6.95
C ALA A 714 2.61 22.64 6.94
N ALA A 715 2.90 21.94 8.03
CA ALA A 715 2.61 20.50 8.15
C ALA A 715 1.10 20.21 8.17
N TRP A 716 0.32 21.04 8.86
CA TRP A 716 -1.14 20.97 8.85
C TRP A 716 -1.72 21.11 7.45
N ASN A 717 -1.30 22.17 6.74
CA ASN A 717 -1.75 22.40 5.37
C ASN A 717 -1.39 21.27 4.43
N LYS A 718 -0.20 20.67 4.59
CA LYS A 718 0.20 19.48 3.84
C LYS A 718 -0.80 18.34 4.05
N VAL A 719 -1.14 17.99 5.29
CA VAL A 719 -2.08 16.91 5.59
C VAL A 719 -3.46 17.19 5.01
N MET A 720 -3.95 18.42 5.12
CA MET A 720 -5.26 18.83 4.61
C MET A 720 -5.37 18.71 3.07
N ASN A 721 -4.24 18.73 2.36
CA ASN A 721 -4.19 18.72 0.89
C ASN A 721 -3.59 17.44 0.28
N LEU A 722 -3.31 16.39 1.06
CA LEU A 722 -2.65 15.18 0.54
C LEU A 722 -3.43 14.50 -0.59
N ASP A 723 -4.74 14.61 -0.59
CA ASP A 723 -5.63 14.05 -1.61
C ASP A 723 -6.01 15.04 -2.74
N ARG A 724 -5.38 16.23 -2.77
CA ARG A 724 -5.63 17.28 -3.76
C ARG A 724 -4.64 17.15 -4.93
N PHE A 725 -4.87 16.16 -5.78
CA PHE A 725 -4.05 15.90 -6.99
C PHE A 725 -4.28 16.92 -8.12
N ASP A 726 -5.17 17.87 -7.91
CA ASP A 726 -5.46 19.00 -8.78
C ASP A 726 -4.66 20.27 -8.45
N LEU A 727 -3.92 20.26 -7.34
CA LEU A 727 -3.09 21.39 -6.88
C LEU A 727 -1.59 21.13 -7.17
N ALA A 728 -1.26 20.70 -8.37
CA ALA A 728 0.12 20.40 -8.75
C ALA A 728 1.03 21.65 -8.79
#